data_510287203784e965cd79267563037a2d
#
_entry.id   510287203784e965cd79267563037a2d
#
_cell.length_a   1.000
_cell.length_b   1.000
_cell.length_c   1.000
_cell.angle_alpha   90.00
_cell.angle_beta   90.00
_cell.angle_gamma   90.00
#
_symmetry.space_group_name_H-M   'P 1'
#
loop_
_entity.id
_entity.type
_entity.pdbx_description
1 polymer ?
#
loop_
_entity_poly.entity_id
_entity_poly.type
_entity_poly.pdbx_seq_one_letter_code
_entity_poly.pdbx_strand_id
1 'polypeptide(L)'
;MFSQLRLSLLVTCIGVLLVPFAHALGSSCSAPLTQGTASPQDSYWLQTIKHQGTSAFNPDKSYEVFRNVKDFGAKGDGVTDDTAAINKAMSTGNRCGGGTCGSSTITPAIVYFPPGKYLVSAPINTYYYTQMIGDAKQPPTLLAAPGFKGFAVIDADPYMAGGAQWFINQNNFYRSVRNLVIDLRQMPASAPAIGLHWQVSQATSLINVVVEMSKESGTQHQGLFMENGSGGFMGDIIFNGGKIGAFVGNQQFTVRNITVNDAVVAIAAPWNWGWTWQGVSINNCKVGFNLTTSSGGIGSEAIIDAVVMNTDVFISTTTPSNSSRQGSLILNNIDLQNVPVAVGVQNGDVVLAGDTTIISWAQGNVYYGTDGKPVFTQGPIEGPLKVPGIVDPQGKIFGKSHPQYPDYALDQIVSVKSLGAVGDGVADDTKALQKVFDEYAGCKLIFFDAGTYYVTDTLVVPAGSQIVGEAWSVIMGGGSKFQDEQNPKAVVQVGEDCSGTPPLCCITGANGLFGPHGILEISDIVFTTRGHAPGAIVVEWNVHEPLGVQGGAGMWDSYVRIGGAAGTDLQLAECPAGSLNTDCMAAFLGLYLTEGSSAYLEGTWVWTADHDMEDPQLRQISIFTGRGVLSESLGPVWMIGTAEHATLYQYNLNKAENHWIGLAQTETPYYQPIPQAPAPFSINSKYSDPTFDATHGEAWAFYVQSSWSITLFGGGFYSFFQNYSTACVANVTCQNQLFNIDDFSTIQVYGVSTVGTEFQLSVDQKGVINETSNPTGFQQSFAAWLRW
;
A
#
# COMPACT_ATOMS: atom_id res chain seq x y z
N MET A 1 -8.55 59.92 32.00
CA MET A 1 -7.60 59.09 32.76
C MET A 1 -7.95 57.60 32.51
N PHE A 2 -8.13 57.22 31.27
CA PHE A 2 -8.42 55.85 30.84
C PHE A 2 -8.02 55.69 29.36
N SER A 3 -6.71 55.80 29.04
CA SER A 3 -6.26 55.53 27.67
C SER A 3 -4.81 55.06 27.53
N GLN A 4 -4.20 54.55 28.60
CA GLN A 4 -2.81 54.07 28.53
C GLN A 4 -2.58 52.63 29.03
N LEU A 5 -3.65 51.87 29.28
CA LEU A 5 -3.50 50.47 29.76
C LEU A 5 -3.82 49.40 28.72
N ARG A 6 -4.00 49.73 27.44
CA ARG A 6 -4.30 48.72 26.37
C ARG A 6 -3.19 48.51 25.37
N LEU A 7 -2.03 49.19 25.49
CA LEU A 7 -0.93 48.99 24.54
C LEU A 7 0.21 48.14 25.05
N SER A 8 0.23 47.77 26.33
CA SER A 8 1.29 46.92 26.93
C SER A 8 0.99 45.45 26.96
N LEU A 9 -0.23 45.00 26.65
CA LEU A 9 -0.58 43.59 26.59
C LEU A 9 -0.55 43.00 25.15
N LEU A 10 -0.38 43.82 24.12
CA LEU A 10 -0.33 43.32 22.73
C LEU A 10 1.09 43.10 22.20
N VAL A 11 2.13 43.52 22.93
CA VAL A 11 3.52 43.34 22.52
C VAL A 11 4.16 42.13 23.18
N THR A 12 3.53 41.54 24.21
CA THR A 12 4.05 40.34 24.90
C THR A 12 3.52 39.03 24.30
N CYS A 13 2.52 39.06 23.42
CA CYS A 13 2.00 37.85 22.77
C CYS A 13 2.60 37.55 21.37
N ILE A 14 3.44 38.45 20.82
CA ILE A 14 4.07 38.21 19.50
C ILE A 14 5.48 37.63 19.62
N GLY A 15 6.01 37.52 20.85
CA GLY A 15 7.36 36.99 21.14
C GLY A 15 7.45 35.48 21.45
N VAL A 16 6.33 34.75 21.39
CA VAL A 16 6.31 33.28 21.76
C VAL A 16 6.11 32.36 20.56
N LEU A 17 6.14 32.86 19.32
CA LEU A 17 5.81 32.07 18.12
C LEU A 17 7.01 31.64 17.27
N LEU A 18 8.21 31.60 17.84
CA LEU A 18 9.38 31.00 17.18
C LEU A 18 10.24 30.24 18.22
N VAL A 19 9.67 29.30 18.94
CA VAL A 19 10.47 28.20 19.48
C VAL A 19 10.54 27.18 18.36
N PRO A 20 11.69 26.97 17.70
CA PRO A 20 11.83 25.81 16.85
C PRO A 20 11.56 24.60 17.74
N PHE A 21 10.65 23.72 17.32
CA PHE A 21 10.41 22.45 17.98
C PHE A 21 11.75 21.71 18.06
N ALA A 22 12.39 21.76 19.20
CA ALA A 22 13.62 21.02 19.44
C ALA A 22 13.20 19.57 19.68
N HIS A 23 13.15 18.77 18.59
CA HIS A 23 13.16 17.32 18.75
C HIS A 23 14.38 16.94 19.59
N ALA A 24 14.24 15.98 20.47
CA ALA A 24 15.39 15.41 21.14
C ALA A 24 16.26 14.74 20.05
N LEU A 25 17.31 15.44 19.64
CA LEU A 25 18.28 14.87 18.71
C LEU A 25 19.04 13.74 19.40
N GLY A 26 19.39 12.73 18.64
CA GLY A 26 20.26 11.68 19.13
C GLY A 26 21.55 12.23 19.71
N SER A 27 22.14 11.52 20.67
CA SER A 27 23.27 11.99 21.48
C SER A 27 24.54 12.32 20.69
N SER A 28 24.67 11.77 19.49
CA SER A 28 25.79 12.04 18.54
C SER A 28 25.46 13.13 17.53
N CYS A 29 24.28 13.74 17.60
CA CYS A 29 23.83 14.77 16.69
C CYS A 29 24.32 16.16 17.12
N SER A 30 24.86 16.93 16.17
CA SER A 30 25.20 18.35 16.39
C SER A 30 24.15 19.32 15.83
N ALA A 31 23.32 18.86 14.87
CA ALA A 31 22.26 19.61 14.22
C ALA A 31 21.23 18.66 13.61
N PRO A 32 19.97 19.09 13.44
CA PRO A 32 18.95 18.26 12.77
C PRO A 32 19.28 18.06 11.29
N LEU A 33 18.84 16.93 10.75
CA LEU A 33 18.89 16.62 9.32
C LEU A 33 17.75 17.37 8.62
N THR A 34 18.09 18.48 7.98
CA THR A 34 17.08 19.37 7.36
C THR A 34 17.03 19.26 5.84
N GLN A 35 18.16 18.96 5.20
CA GLN A 35 18.29 18.83 3.74
C GLN A 35 19.52 18.02 3.37
N GLY A 36 19.51 17.48 2.16
CA GLY A 36 20.66 16.78 1.61
C GLY A 36 21.82 17.74 1.30
N THR A 37 23.05 17.27 1.42
CA THR A 37 24.29 18.02 1.17
C THR A 37 25.12 17.42 0.03
N ALA A 38 24.61 16.39 -0.67
CA ALA A 38 25.29 15.79 -1.81
C ALA A 38 25.43 16.79 -2.96
N SER A 39 26.61 16.83 -3.57
CA SER A 39 26.82 17.57 -4.81
C SER A 39 25.98 16.98 -5.96
N PRO A 40 25.51 17.80 -6.92
CA PRO A 40 24.83 17.27 -8.12
C PRO A 40 25.61 16.21 -8.89
N GLN A 41 26.95 16.22 -8.79
CA GLN A 41 27.86 15.25 -9.44
C GLN A 41 28.09 13.98 -8.62
N ASP A 42 27.74 13.98 -7.35
CA ASP A 42 27.88 12.78 -6.51
C ASP A 42 26.91 11.70 -6.99
N SER A 43 27.38 10.45 -6.96
CA SER A 43 26.50 9.31 -7.19
C SER A 43 25.39 9.26 -6.16
N TYR A 44 24.25 8.71 -6.53
CA TYR A 44 23.17 8.45 -5.60
C TYR A 44 23.67 7.57 -4.44
N TRP A 45 23.33 7.93 -3.22
CA TRP A 45 23.87 7.29 -2.02
C TRP A 45 23.65 5.76 -2.00
N LEU A 46 22.52 5.26 -2.50
CA LEU A 46 22.25 3.83 -2.55
C LEU A 46 23.24 3.06 -3.42
N GLN A 47 23.86 3.69 -4.42
CA GLN A 47 24.94 3.07 -5.21
C GLN A 47 26.24 2.93 -4.43
N THR A 48 26.52 3.84 -3.51
CA THR A 48 27.85 4.05 -2.93
C THR A 48 27.96 3.70 -1.47
N ILE A 49 26.85 3.54 -0.76
CA ILE A 49 26.86 3.04 0.62
C ILE A 49 27.48 1.63 0.67
N LYS A 50 28.16 1.31 1.76
CA LYS A 50 28.69 -0.03 1.95
C LYS A 50 27.53 -1.00 2.18
N HIS A 51 27.27 -1.88 1.22
CA HIS A 51 26.26 -2.94 1.35
C HIS A 51 26.79 -4.08 2.20
N GLN A 52 26.21 -4.29 3.37
CA GLN A 52 26.54 -5.35 4.32
C GLN A 52 25.36 -6.31 4.52
N GLY A 53 24.33 -6.13 3.68
CA GLY A 53 23.11 -6.92 3.73
C GLY A 53 23.34 -8.40 3.49
N THR A 54 22.60 -9.22 4.23
CA THR A 54 22.64 -10.69 4.11
C THR A 54 21.21 -11.23 4.12
N SER A 55 21.00 -12.35 3.44
CA SER A 55 19.77 -13.12 3.63
C SER A 55 19.94 -14.07 4.81
N ALA A 56 19.26 -13.76 5.93
CA ALA A 56 19.48 -14.41 7.22
C ALA A 56 19.33 -15.95 7.16
N PHE A 57 18.29 -16.43 6.49
CA PHE A 57 17.93 -17.84 6.43
C PHE A 57 18.36 -18.54 5.14
N ASN A 58 19.06 -17.85 4.23
CA ASN A 58 19.61 -18.46 3.04
C ASN A 58 20.76 -19.41 3.43
N PRO A 59 20.76 -20.68 2.97
CA PRO A 59 21.87 -21.60 3.22
C PRO A 59 23.16 -21.17 2.55
N ASP A 60 23.12 -20.47 1.42
CA ASP A 60 24.28 -19.90 0.75
C ASP A 60 24.68 -18.57 1.40
N LYS A 61 25.71 -18.59 2.21
CA LYS A 61 26.21 -17.40 2.91
C LYS A 61 26.97 -16.42 2.00
N SER A 62 27.22 -16.81 0.74
CA SER A 62 27.80 -15.94 -0.29
C SER A 62 26.72 -15.22 -1.12
N TYR A 63 25.43 -15.41 -0.79
CA TYR A 63 24.34 -14.80 -1.51
C TYR A 63 24.38 -13.26 -1.41
N GLU A 64 24.42 -12.59 -2.56
CA GLU A 64 24.44 -11.13 -2.65
C GLU A 64 23.02 -10.58 -2.77
N VAL A 65 22.64 -9.70 -1.84
CA VAL A 65 21.32 -9.04 -1.84
C VAL A 65 21.35 -7.82 -2.76
N PHE A 66 22.31 -6.93 -2.61
CA PHE A 66 22.47 -5.77 -3.49
C PHE A 66 23.26 -6.13 -4.75
N ARG A 67 22.70 -5.81 -5.92
CA ARG A 67 23.24 -6.22 -7.23
C ARG A 67 23.22 -5.05 -8.20
N ASN A 68 24.37 -4.41 -8.40
CA ASN A 68 24.52 -3.39 -9.42
C ASN A 68 24.66 -4.10 -10.80
N VAL A 69 23.79 -3.81 -11.75
CA VAL A 69 23.78 -4.49 -13.06
C VAL A 69 25.11 -4.35 -13.81
N LYS A 70 25.88 -3.28 -13.56
CA LYS A 70 27.22 -3.08 -14.16
C LYS A 70 28.24 -4.10 -13.65
N ASP A 71 28.12 -4.58 -12.42
CA ASP A 71 29.02 -5.62 -11.87
C ASP A 71 28.78 -6.98 -12.54
N PHE A 72 27.59 -7.17 -13.11
CA PHE A 72 27.22 -8.35 -13.91
C PHE A 72 27.55 -8.21 -15.41
N GLY A 73 28.10 -7.04 -15.81
CA GLY A 73 28.61 -6.79 -17.16
C GLY A 73 27.81 -5.82 -18.01
N ALA A 74 26.66 -5.30 -17.52
CA ALA A 74 25.89 -4.29 -18.23
C ALA A 74 26.70 -2.99 -18.45
N LYS A 75 26.56 -2.39 -19.64
CA LYS A 75 27.28 -1.16 -20.01
C LYS A 75 26.45 0.11 -19.77
N GLY A 76 25.17 0.06 -20.11
CA GLY A 76 24.30 1.24 -20.03
C GLY A 76 24.73 2.35 -21.01
N ASP A 77 25.33 2.00 -22.16
CA ASP A 77 25.84 2.92 -23.19
C ASP A 77 24.86 3.19 -24.33
N GLY A 78 23.68 2.54 -24.31
CA GLY A 78 22.64 2.65 -25.33
C GLY A 78 22.92 1.89 -26.63
N VAL A 79 24.00 1.12 -26.70
CA VAL A 79 24.45 0.40 -27.89
C VAL A 79 24.69 -1.07 -27.63
N THR A 80 25.37 -1.39 -26.53
CA THR A 80 25.63 -2.77 -26.11
C THR A 80 24.32 -3.41 -25.65
N ASP A 81 24.04 -4.62 -26.09
CA ASP A 81 22.90 -5.41 -25.60
C ASP A 81 23.18 -5.89 -24.16
N ASP A 82 22.51 -5.28 -23.21
CA ASP A 82 22.68 -5.52 -21.78
C ASP A 82 21.74 -6.62 -21.23
N THR A 83 20.88 -7.21 -22.08
CA THR A 83 19.86 -8.19 -21.67
C THR A 83 20.42 -9.33 -20.82
N ALA A 84 21.50 -9.96 -21.31
CA ALA A 84 22.09 -11.11 -20.63
C ALA A 84 22.71 -10.72 -19.27
N ALA A 85 23.37 -9.57 -19.21
CA ALA A 85 23.97 -9.06 -17.97
C ALA A 85 22.91 -8.72 -16.91
N ILE A 86 21.82 -8.04 -17.30
CA ILE A 86 20.71 -7.71 -16.40
C ILE A 86 20.01 -8.96 -15.91
N ASN A 87 19.64 -9.89 -16.81
CA ASN A 87 19.01 -11.15 -16.40
C ASN A 87 19.92 -12.03 -15.54
N LYS A 88 21.25 -11.93 -15.71
CA LYS A 88 22.22 -12.57 -14.80
C LYS A 88 22.16 -11.94 -13.40
N ALA A 89 22.05 -10.62 -13.29
CA ALA A 89 21.86 -9.95 -11.99
C ALA A 89 20.52 -10.38 -11.34
N MET A 90 19.46 -10.57 -12.13
CA MET A 90 18.16 -11.04 -11.63
C MET A 90 18.21 -12.46 -11.10
N SER A 91 18.90 -13.39 -11.78
CA SER A 91 18.76 -14.85 -11.54
C SER A 91 19.87 -15.47 -10.69
N THR A 92 21.05 -14.87 -10.58
CA THR A 92 22.20 -15.44 -9.85
C THR A 92 21.86 -15.73 -8.39
N GLY A 93 22.37 -16.86 -7.84
CA GLY A 93 22.21 -17.23 -6.43
C GLY A 93 20.94 -18.06 -6.17
N ASN A 94 20.50 -18.84 -7.15
CA ASN A 94 19.35 -19.75 -7.02
C ASN A 94 18.08 -19.06 -6.52
N ARG A 95 17.77 -17.92 -7.12
CA ARG A 95 16.58 -17.12 -6.76
C ARG A 95 15.30 -17.82 -7.16
N CYS A 96 14.24 -17.55 -6.39
CA CYS A 96 12.92 -18.11 -6.66
C CYS A 96 12.30 -17.54 -7.94
N GLY A 97 12.03 -18.40 -8.92
CA GLY A 97 11.48 -18.08 -10.24
C GLY A 97 11.73 -19.18 -11.26
N GLY A 98 11.57 -18.85 -12.53
CA GLY A 98 11.80 -19.80 -13.63
C GLY A 98 10.74 -20.89 -13.75
N GLY A 99 9.58 -20.74 -13.12
CA GLY A 99 8.51 -21.73 -13.12
C GLY A 99 8.78 -22.97 -12.24
N THR A 100 9.80 -22.93 -11.39
CA THR A 100 10.19 -24.04 -10.51
C THR A 100 10.05 -23.73 -9.03
N CYS A 101 9.81 -22.47 -8.69
CA CYS A 101 9.61 -21.96 -7.33
C CYS A 101 8.48 -20.95 -7.35
N GLY A 102 7.45 -21.14 -6.54
CA GLY A 102 6.25 -20.31 -6.49
C GLY A 102 6.35 -19.10 -5.54
N SER A 103 7.14 -19.21 -4.49
CA SER A 103 7.46 -18.12 -3.54
C SER A 103 8.67 -18.47 -2.69
N SER A 104 9.29 -17.48 -2.08
CA SER A 104 10.32 -17.68 -1.05
C SER A 104 10.71 -16.34 -0.43
N THR A 105 11.00 -16.34 0.86
CA THR A 105 11.49 -15.17 1.60
C THR A 105 13.00 -15.15 1.79
N ILE A 106 13.71 -16.21 1.38
CA ILE A 106 15.15 -16.38 1.61
C ILE A 106 16.05 -15.89 0.49
N THR A 107 15.49 -15.35 -0.60
CA THR A 107 16.27 -14.83 -1.74
C THR A 107 15.90 -13.39 -2.12
N PRO A 108 15.84 -12.43 -1.17
CA PRO A 108 15.57 -11.03 -1.48
C PRO A 108 16.69 -10.42 -2.32
N ALA A 109 16.36 -9.48 -3.21
CA ALA A 109 17.38 -8.73 -3.93
C ALA A 109 16.92 -7.31 -4.28
N ILE A 110 17.87 -6.36 -4.18
CA ILE A 110 17.84 -5.12 -4.94
C ILE A 110 18.65 -5.33 -6.22
N VAL A 111 18.03 -5.12 -7.36
CA VAL A 111 18.75 -5.02 -8.65
C VAL A 111 18.80 -3.54 -9.02
N TYR A 112 19.99 -2.97 -8.84
CA TYR A 112 20.22 -1.54 -8.98
C TYR A 112 20.75 -1.17 -10.38
N PHE A 113 20.18 -0.11 -10.94
CA PHE A 113 20.52 0.40 -12.26
C PHE A 113 21.15 1.80 -12.12
N PRO A 114 22.49 1.93 -12.23
CA PRO A 114 23.14 3.24 -12.33
C PRO A 114 22.66 4.05 -13.53
N PRO A 115 22.89 5.37 -13.56
CA PRO A 115 22.57 6.20 -14.72
C PRO A 115 23.12 5.63 -16.02
N GLY A 116 22.28 5.62 -17.06
CA GLY A 116 22.64 5.07 -18.36
C GLY A 116 21.43 4.71 -19.22
N LYS A 117 21.72 4.23 -20.43
CA LYS A 117 20.73 3.67 -21.36
C LYS A 117 21.06 2.22 -21.62
N TYR A 118 20.29 1.31 -21.10
CA TYR A 118 20.48 -0.13 -21.20
C TYR A 118 19.67 -0.68 -22.37
N LEU A 119 20.34 -1.01 -23.48
CA LEU A 119 19.68 -1.63 -24.63
C LEU A 119 19.30 -3.07 -24.28
N VAL A 120 18.04 -3.45 -24.50
CA VAL A 120 17.53 -4.79 -24.22
C VAL A 120 16.82 -5.39 -25.43
N SER A 121 17.15 -6.62 -25.77
CA SER A 121 16.63 -7.34 -26.94
C SER A 121 15.62 -8.46 -26.59
N ALA A 122 15.44 -8.74 -25.30
CA ALA A 122 14.51 -9.72 -24.76
C ALA A 122 14.06 -9.32 -23.33
N PRO A 123 13.00 -9.95 -22.77
CA PRO A 123 12.46 -9.62 -21.47
C PRO A 123 13.49 -9.66 -20.34
N ILE A 124 13.37 -8.69 -19.45
CA ILE A 124 13.99 -8.74 -18.13
C ILE A 124 12.97 -9.38 -17.19
N ASN A 125 13.23 -10.64 -16.84
CA ASN A 125 12.33 -11.39 -15.97
C ASN A 125 12.63 -11.09 -14.50
N THR A 126 11.65 -10.62 -13.75
CA THR A 126 11.83 -10.40 -12.33
C THR A 126 11.58 -11.68 -11.56
N TYR A 127 12.44 -11.95 -10.59
CA TYR A 127 12.33 -13.10 -9.67
C TYR A 127 11.55 -12.69 -8.41
N TYR A 128 11.06 -13.63 -7.66
CA TYR A 128 10.35 -13.36 -6.41
C TYR A 128 11.21 -12.53 -5.44
N TYR A 129 10.60 -11.65 -4.67
CA TYR A 129 11.28 -10.79 -3.71
C TYR A 129 12.34 -9.87 -4.35
N THR A 130 11.94 -9.10 -5.37
CA THR A 130 12.84 -8.21 -6.14
C THR A 130 12.42 -6.75 -6.07
N GLN A 131 13.35 -5.88 -5.71
CA GLN A 131 13.26 -4.44 -5.98
C GLN A 131 14.18 -4.10 -7.17
N MET A 132 13.60 -3.67 -8.30
CA MET A 132 14.32 -3.04 -9.40
C MET A 132 14.39 -1.54 -9.12
N ILE A 133 15.57 -1.02 -8.82
CA ILE A 133 15.74 0.38 -8.44
C ILE A 133 16.71 1.08 -9.38
N GLY A 134 16.23 2.06 -10.12
CA GLY A 134 17.05 3.02 -10.86
C GLY A 134 17.58 4.13 -9.96
N ASP A 135 18.65 4.78 -10.42
CA ASP A 135 19.20 5.96 -9.77
C ASP A 135 18.15 7.05 -9.62
N ALA A 136 17.90 7.50 -8.38
CA ALA A 136 16.85 8.48 -8.10
C ALA A 136 17.22 9.90 -8.56
N LYS A 137 18.52 10.21 -8.73
CA LYS A 137 18.99 11.52 -9.24
C LYS A 137 18.90 11.58 -10.76
N GLN A 138 19.21 10.47 -11.44
CA GLN A 138 19.23 10.35 -12.90
C GLN A 138 18.62 9.00 -13.31
N PRO A 139 17.29 8.89 -13.37
CA PRO A 139 16.64 7.63 -13.70
C PRO A 139 17.15 7.02 -15.00
N PRO A 140 17.65 5.78 -14.99
CA PRO A 140 18.16 5.10 -16.17
C PRO A 140 17.04 4.69 -17.12
N THR A 141 17.42 4.45 -18.38
CA THR A 141 16.48 4.02 -19.42
C THR A 141 16.74 2.57 -19.80
N LEU A 142 15.71 1.73 -19.75
CA LEU A 142 15.65 0.46 -20.46
C LEU A 142 15.16 0.72 -21.88
N LEU A 143 16.03 0.57 -22.85
CA LEU A 143 15.77 0.87 -24.25
C LEU A 143 15.48 -0.41 -25.02
N ALA A 144 14.26 -0.63 -25.45
CA ALA A 144 13.90 -1.81 -26.24
C ALA A 144 14.55 -1.74 -27.63
N ALA A 145 15.33 -2.77 -27.99
CA ALA A 145 15.97 -2.85 -29.28
C ALA A 145 14.94 -2.90 -30.42
N PRO A 146 15.27 -2.41 -31.64
CA PRO A 146 14.37 -2.46 -32.80
C PRO A 146 13.85 -3.87 -33.11
N GLY A 147 14.63 -4.88 -32.80
CA GLY A 147 14.30 -6.30 -33.01
C GLY A 147 13.95 -7.04 -31.71
N PHE A 148 13.51 -6.33 -30.65
CA PHE A 148 13.13 -6.93 -29.38
C PHE A 148 12.16 -8.12 -29.58
N LYS A 149 12.41 -9.22 -28.86
CA LYS A 149 11.59 -10.44 -28.95
C LYS A 149 11.18 -10.86 -27.54
N GLY A 150 9.91 -10.85 -27.27
CA GLY A 150 9.34 -11.28 -26.00
C GLY A 150 8.01 -10.57 -25.72
N PHE A 151 7.43 -10.83 -24.56
CA PHE A 151 6.11 -10.32 -24.22
C PHE A 151 6.18 -8.85 -23.76
N ALA A 152 7.05 -8.56 -22.79
CA ALA A 152 7.23 -7.22 -22.24
C ALA A 152 8.72 -6.94 -21.95
N VAL A 153 9.09 -5.66 -21.85
CA VAL A 153 10.48 -5.28 -21.49
C VAL A 153 10.81 -5.71 -20.07
N ILE A 154 9.92 -5.44 -19.13
CA ILE A 154 9.97 -6.01 -17.77
C ILE A 154 8.81 -7.00 -17.66
N ASP A 155 9.11 -8.21 -17.22
CA ASP A 155 8.12 -9.29 -17.06
C ASP A 155 8.13 -9.81 -15.61
N ALA A 156 7.03 -9.57 -14.89
CA ALA A 156 6.92 -9.97 -13.49
C ALA A 156 6.32 -11.35 -13.30
N ASP A 157 5.71 -11.93 -14.32
CA ASP A 157 5.12 -13.27 -14.27
C ASP A 157 5.12 -13.95 -15.65
N PRO A 158 6.30 -14.38 -16.15
CA PRO A 158 6.44 -14.90 -17.49
C PRO A 158 5.53 -16.09 -17.78
N TYR A 159 4.87 -16.06 -18.95
CA TYR A 159 4.12 -17.18 -19.48
C TYR A 159 5.02 -18.35 -19.88
N MET A 160 4.54 -19.54 -19.59
CA MET A 160 5.16 -20.82 -19.97
C MET A 160 4.31 -21.57 -21.01
N ALA A 161 4.84 -22.66 -21.52
CA ALA A 161 4.12 -23.50 -22.43
C ALA A 161 2.78 -24.00 -21.84
N GLY A 162 1.70 -23.90 -22.63
CA GLY A 162 0.36 -24.29 -22.19
C GLY A 162 -0.40 -23.19 -21.44
N GLY A 163 0.15 -21.96 -21.32
CA GLY A 163 -0.48 -20.83 -20.65
C GLY A 163 -0.29 -20.80 -19.14
N ALA A 164 0.53 -21.67 -18.59
CA ALA A 164 0.97 -21.57 -17.20
C ALA A 164 1.90 -20.35 -17.01
N GLN A 165 2.09 -19.92 -15.79
CA GLN A 165 2.91 -18.78 -15.40
C GLN A 165 3.95 -19.19 -14.36
N TRP A 166 4.94 -18.31 -14.13
CA TRP A 166 5.96 -18.59 -13.12
C TRP A 166 5.38 -18.63 -11.71
N PHE A 167 4.40 -17.76 -11.44
CA PHE A 167 3.82 -17.61 -10.11
C PHE A 167 2.30 -17.73 -10.17
N ILE A 168 1.70 -18.06 -9.05
CA ILE A 168 0.26 -17.88 -8.85
C ILE A 168 0.03 -16.38 -8.67
N ASN A 169 -0.84 -15.79 -9.50
CA ASN A 169 -1.01 -14.36 -9.56
C ASN A 169 -1.60 -13.73 -8.29
N GLN A 170 -2.20 -14.51 -7.39
CA GLN A 170 -2.61 -14.10 -6.05
C GLN A 170 -1.51 -14.26 -5.00
N ASN A 171 -0.36 -14.83 -5.35
CA ASN A 171 0.80 -15.01 -4.45
C ASN A 171 2.08 -14.38 -5.02
N ASN A 172 1.99 -13.51 -6.01
CA ASN A 172 3.13 -12.84 -6.62
C ASN A 172 3.51 -11.57 -5.83
N PHE A 173 3.91 -11.74 -4.57
CA PHE A 173 4.28 -10.70 -3.61
C PHE A 173 5.70 -10.19 -3.79
N TYR A 174 6.06 -9.10 -3.10
CA TYR A 174 7.41 -8.54 -3.02
C TYR A 174 8.03 -8.24 -4.37
N ARG A 175 7.35 -7.39 -5.14
CA ARG A 175 7.82 -6.83 -6.40
C ARG A 175 7.80 -5.31 -6.33
N SER A 176 8.90 -4.66 -6.66
CA SER A 176 8.92 -3.20 -6.83
C SER A 176 9.75 -2.80 -8.04
N VAL A 177 9.28 -1.80 -8.77
CA VAL A 177 10.04 -1.14 -9.83
C VAL A 177 10.00 0.36 -9.57
N ARG A 178 11.20 0.98 -9.46
CA ARG A 178 11.33 2.41 -9.12
C ARG A 178 12.34 3.12 -10.00
N ASN A 179 12.06 4.39 -10.31
CA ASN A 179 12.98 5.30 -10.99
C ASN A 179 13.51 4.76 -12.32
N LEU A 180 12.65 4.25 -13.16
CA LEU A 180 13.03 3.71 -14.45
C LEU A 180 12.25 4.39 -15.58
N VAL A 181 12.95 4.64 -16.70
CA VAL A 181 12.32 4.98 -17.97
C VAL A 181 12.37 3.74 -18.87
N ILE A 182 11.23 3.32 -19.42
CA ILE A 182 11.13 2.23 -20.40
C ILE A 182 10.82 2.86 -21.75
N ASP A 183 11.72 2.70 -22.71
CA ASP A 183 11.59 3.35 -24.02
C ASP A 183 11.39 2.31 -25.13
N LEU A 184 10.18 2.29 -25.69
CA LEU A 184 9.77 1.38 -26.77
C LEU A 184 9.94 2.02 -28.17
N ARG A 185 10.32 3.30 -28.27
CA ARG A 185 10.24 4.07 -29.52
C ARG A 185 11.19 3.60 -30.61
N GLN A 186 12.21 2.79 -30.29
CA GLN A 186 13.05 2.16 -31.34
C GLN A 186 12.36 0.96 -32.01
N MET A 187 11.35 0.39 -31.39
CA MET A 187 10.55 -0.66 -32.03
C MET A 187 9.61 -0.05 -33.09
N PRO A 188 9.31 -0.80 -34.17
CA PRO A 188 8.30 -0.34 -35.14
C PRO A 188 6.96 -0.06 -34.45
N ALA A 189 6.32 1.06 -34.78
CA ALA A 189 5.03 1.43 -34.19
C ALA A 189 3.96 0.33 -34.35
N SER A 190 3.97 -0.40 -35.46
CA SER A 190 3.04 -1.49 -35.74
C SER A 190 3.36 -2.81 -35.01
N ALA A 191 4.53 -2.90 -34.33
CA ALA A 191 4.87 -4.10 -33.55
C ALA A 191 4.12 -4.08 -32.20
N PRO A 192 3.59 -5.22 -31.75
CA PRO A 192 3.06 -5.34 -30.39
C PRO A 192 4.23 -5.27 -29.39
N ALA A 193 4.36 -4.15 -28.72
CA ALA A 193 5.41 -3.91 -27.73
C ALA A 193 4.77 -3.52 -26.41
N ILE A 194 5.21 -4.14 -25.33
CA ILE A 194 4.71 -3.88 -23.97
C ILE A 194 5.87 -3.43 -23.08
N GLY A 195 5.67 -2.32 -22.35
CA GLY A 195 6.67 -1.82 -21.40
C GLY A 195 6.82 -2.74 -20.19
N LEU A 196 5.72 -2.98 -19.47
CA LEU A 196 5.70 -3.83 -18.28
C LEU A 196 4.56 -4.85 -18.35
N HIS A 197 4.87 -6.10 -18.09
CA HIS A 197 3.90 -7.13 -17.69
C HIS A 197 3.89 -7.19 -16.16
N TRP A 198 2.75 -6.80 -15.54
CA TRP A 198 2.69 -6.55 -14.10
C TRP A 198 1.56 -7.33 -13.44
N GLN A 199 1.58 -8.64 -13.56
CA GLN A 199 0.63 -9.55 -12.95
C GLN A 199 1.07 -9.89 -11.53
N VAL A 200 0.60 -9.12 -10.56
CA VAL A 200 1.11 -9.12 -9.18
C VAL A 200 -0.02 -9.09 -8.15
N SER A 201 0.36 -9.25 -6.89
CA SER A 201 -0.52 -9.17 -5.73
C SER A 201 0.02 -8.18 -4.69
N GLN A 202 -0.40 -8.32 -3.44
CA GLN A 202 -0.04 -7.41 -2.34
C GLN A 202 1.47 -7.28 -2.16
N ALA A 203 1.91 -6.28 -1.40
CA ALA A 203 3.32 -5.93 -1.21
C ALA A 203 4.06 -5.68 -2.54
N THR A 204 3.41 -4.99 -3.48
CA THR A 204 4.00 -4.65 -4.78
C THR A 204 3.79 -3.19 -5.11
N SER A 205 4.77 -2.61 -5.82
CA SER A 205 4.72 -1.19 -6.18
C SER A 205 5.40 -0.86 -7.51
N LEU A 206 4.80 0.09 -8.24
CA LEU A 206 5.45 0.86 -9.30
C LEU A 206 5.55 2.31 -8.85
N ILE A 207 6.77 2.87 -8.79
CA ILE A 207 6.98 4.22 -8.26
C ILE A 207 7.95 4.99 -9.17
N ASN A 208 7.52 6.16 -9.63
CA ASN A 208 8.32 7.02 -10.48
C ASN A 208 8.83 6.26 -11.73
N VAL A 209 7.88 5.72 -12.51
CA VAL A 209 8.16 4.99 -13.76
C VAL A 209 7.58 5.76 -14.95
N VAL A 210 8.38 5.90 -15.99
CA VAL A 210 7.98 6.54 -17.25
C VAL A 210 8.05 5.53 -18.38
N VAL A 211 7.00 5.43 -19.20
CA VAL A 211 7.02 4.60 -20.41
C VAL A 211 6.87 5.47 -21.64
N GLU A 212 7.88 5.43 -22.52
CA GLU A 212 7.92 6.15 -23.77
C GLU A 212 7.53 5.24 -24.94
N MET A 213 6.48 5.58 -25.64
CA MET A 213 5.90 4.78 -26.73
C MET A 213 5.77 5.59 -28.01
N SER A 214 5.58 4.90 -29.13
CA SER A 214 5.34 5.57 -30.42
C SER A 214 4.02 6.36 -30.40
N LYS A 215 4.05 7.57 -30.96
CA LYS A 215 2.87 8.42 -31.20
C LYS A 215 2.36 8.33 -32.64
N GLU A 216 2.94 7.44 -33.45
CA GLU A 216 2.52 7.27 -34.84
C GLU A 216 1.11 6.68 -34.91
N SER A 217 0.37 7.09 -35.96
CA SER A 217 -0.95 6.54 -36.22
C SER A 217 -0.89 5.03 -36.44
N GLY A 218 -1.78 4.30 -35.74
CA GLY A 218 -1.84 2.84 -35.83
C GLY A 218 -0.85 2.13 -34.92
N THR A 219 -0.17 2.85 -34.02
CA THR A 219 0.73 2.22 -33.02
C THR A 219 0.03 1.10 -32.24
N GLN A 220 0.80 0.03 -31.96
CA GLN A 220 0.35 -1.11 -31.18
C GLN A 220 1.06 -1.19 -29.81
N HIS A 221 1.88 -0.19 -29.47
CA HIS A 221 2.59 -0.15 -28.20
C HIS A 221 1.65 -0.02 -27.01
N GLN A 222 1.96 -0.71 -25.91
CA GLN A 222 1.26 -0.63 -24.65
C GLN A 222 2.27 -0.34 -23.52
N GLY A 223 1.91 0.55 -22.62
CA GLY A 223 2.77 0.90 -21.49
C GLY A 223 2.80 -0.19 -20.43
N LEU A 224 1.65 -0.47 -19.86
CA LEU A 224 1.46 -1.51 -18.84
C LEU A 224 0.46 -2.56 -19.35
N PHE A 225 0.73 -3.82 -19.05
CA PHE A 225 -0.20 -4.93 -19.24
C PHE A 225 -0.32 -5.71 -17.92
N MET A 226 -1.53 -5.72 -17.37
CA MET A 226 -1.90 -6.42 -16.14
C MET A 226 -3.25 -7.07 -16.39
N GLU A 227 -3.27 -8.38 -16.57
CA GLU A 227 -4.51 -9.10 -16.88
C GLU A 227 -5.10 -9.83 -15.68
N ASN A 228 -4.35 -9.97 -14.60
CA ASN A 228 -4.78 -10.62 -13.37
C ASN A 228 -3.95 -10.13 -12.18
N GLY A 229 -4.31 -10.54 -10.96
CA GLY A 229 -3.60 -10.25 -9.72
C GLY A 229 -4.52 -10.00 -8.55
N SER A 230 -3.93 -9.73 -7.40
CA SER A 230 -4.64 -9.47 -6.14
C SER A 230 -4.06 -8.28 -5.39
N GLY A 231 -4.18 -7.10 -5.98
CA GLY A 231 -3.76 -5.86 -5.33
C GLY A 231 -2.36 -5.36 -5.69
N GLY A 232 -2.01 -4.25 -5.10
CA GLY A 232 -0.76 -3.52 -5.30
C GLY A 232 -0.96 -2.02 -5.30
N PHE A 233 0.13 -1.29 -5.54
CA PHE A 233 0.14 0.16 -5.55
C PHE A 233 0.91 0.70 -6.77
N MET A 234 0.42 1.79 -7.37
CA MET A 234 1.15 2.57 -8.37
C MET A 234 1.16 4.05 -7.98
N GLY A 235 2.34 4.66 -7.98
CA GLY A 235 2.50 6.08 -7.69
C GLY A 235 3.48 6.78 -8.61
N ASP A 236 3.15 8.01 -9.05
CA ASP A 236 4.02 8.86 -9.88
C ASP A 236 4.38 8.20 -11.22
N ILE A 237 3.39 7.76 -11.98
CA ILE A 237 3.54 7.03 -13.24
C ILE A 237 3.23 7.92 -14.43
N ILE A 238 4.05 7.83 -15.49
CA ILE A 238 3.83 8.57 -16.73
C ILE A 238 3.87 7.63 -17.93
N PHE A 239 2.82 7.67 -18.76
CA PHE A 239 2.76 7.00 -20.04
C PHE A 239 2.71 8.03 -21.17
N ASN A 240 3.61 7.96 -22.12
CA ASN A 240 3.66 8.85 -23.29
C ASN A 240 3.46 8.07 -24.58
N GLY A 241 2.41 8.37 -25.35
CA GLY A 241 2.07 7.72 -26.61
C GLY A 241 1.39 6.37 -26.44
N GLY A 242 1.45 5.55 -27.47
CA GLY A 242 0.94 4.18 -27.47
C GLY A 242 -0.52 4.02 -27.88
N LYS A 243 -0.90 2.77 -28.14
CA LYS A 243 -2.28 2.36 -28.32
C LYS A 243 -3.03 2.37 -26.99
N ILE A 244 -2.37 1.90 -25.93
CA ILE A 244 -2.91 1.85 -24.57
C ILE A 244 -1.80 2.27 -23.61
N GLY A 245 -2.08 3.27 -22.76
CA GLY A 245 -1.19 3.64 -21.68
C GLY A 245 -1.07 2.52 -20.64
N ALA A 246 -2.19 2.16 -20.02
CA ALA A 246 -2.28 1.05 -19.08
C ALA A 246 -3.47 0.15 -19.37
N PHE A 247 -3.21 -1.14 -19.57
CA PHE A 247 -4.23 -2.21 -19.60
C PHE A 247 -4.23 -2.87 -18.22
N VAL A 248 -5.34 -2.77 -17.49
CA VAL A 248 -5.42 -3.12 -16.08
C VAL A 248 -6.62 -4.00 -15.78
N GLY A 249 -6.37 -5.28 -15.55
CA GLY A 249 -7.32 -6.27 -15.03
C GLY A 249 -6.74 -6.89 -13.75
N ASN A 250 -7.25 -6.52 -12.59
CA ASN A 250 -6.78 -7.00 -11.29
C ASN A 250 -7.95 -6.91 -10.31
N GLN A 251 -7.92 -7.69 -9.25
CA GLN A 251 -9.01 -7.67 -8.26
C GLN A 251 -9.18 -6.28 -7.67
N GLN A 252 -8.16 -5.73 -7.03
CA GLN A 252 -8.17 -4.40 -6.44
C GLN A 252 -6.82 -3.72 -6.56
N PHE A 253 -6.84 -2.40 -6.70
CA PHE A 253 -5.59 -1.63 -6.83
C PHE A 253 -5.79 -0.17 -6.44
N THR A 254 -4.72 0.48 -5.98
CA THR A 254 -4.70 1.93 -5.79
C THR A 254 -3.65 2.57 -6.67
N VAL A 255 -4.04 3.66 -7.33
CA VAL A 255 -3.16 4.47 -8.18
C VAL A 255 -3.18 5.91 -7.67
N ARG A 256 -2.01 6.45 -7.42
CA ARG A 256 -1.83 7.85 -7.04
C ARG A 256 -0.91 8.56 -8.05
N ASN A 257 -1.36 9.70 -8.56
CA ASN A 257 -0.59 10.55 -9.47
C ASN A 257 -0.14 9.80 -10.74
N ILE A 258 -1.11 9.58 -11.63
CA ILE A 258 -0.85 9.00 -12.96
C ILE A 258 -1.05 10.05 -14.05
N THR A 259 -0.13 10.09 -15.02
CA THR A 259 -0.25 10.95 -16.20
C THR A 259 -0.20 10.11 -17.48
N VAL A 260 -1.14 10.31 -18.37
CA VAL A 260 -1.15 9.68 -19.70
C VAL A 260 -1.27 10.74 -20.79
N ASN A 261 -0.29 10.78 -21.69
CA ASN A 261 -0.23 11.73 -22.77
C ASN A 261 -0.25 11.03 -24.14
N ASP A 262 -1.03 11.54 -25.07
CA ASP A 262 -0.98 11.19 -26.51
C ASP A 262 -1.24 9.69 -26.80
N ALA A 263 -1.95 8.97 -25.93
CA ALA A 263 -2.34 7.58 -26.16
C ALA A 263 -3.68 7.51 -26.90
N VAL A 264 -3.94 6.39 -27.61
CA VAL A 264 -5.28 6.18 -28.18
C VAL A 264 -6.27 5.92 -27.04
N VAL A 265 -5.94 5.03 -26.12
CA VAL A 265 -6.69 4.78 -24.88
C VAL A 265 -5.74 5.00 -23.71
N ALA A 266 -6.08 5.90 -22.81
CA ALA A 266 -5.21 6.15 -21.68
C ALA A 266 -5.18 4.94 -20.72
N ILE A 267 -6.36 4.47 -20.29
CA ILE A 267 -6.52 3.35 -19.34
C ILE A 267 -7.62 2.43 -19.89
N ALA A 268 -7.30 1.16 -20.06
CA ALA A 268 -8.25 0.12 -20.42
C ALA A 268 -8.39 -0.88 -19.27
N ALA A 269 -9.57 -0.92 -18.64
CA ALA A 269 -9.91 -1.84 -17.56
C ALA A 269 -10.97 -2.86 -18.05
N PRO A 270 -10.57 -4.07 -18.42
CA PRO A 270 -11.50 -5.09 -18.92
C PRO A 270 -12.31 -5.76 -17.81
N TRP A 271 -11.79 -5.79 -16.60
CA TRP A 271 -12.44 -6.31 -15.41
C TRP A 271 -11.73 -5.84 -14.14
N ASN A 272 -12.45 -5.73 -13.04
CA ASN A 272 -11.90 -5.56 -11.69
C ASN A 272 -12.94 -5.89 -10.63
N TRP A 273 -12.50 -5.86 -9.35
CA TRP A 273 -13.40 -5.86 -8.20
C TRP A 273 -13.52 -4.46 -7.61
N GLY A 274 -12.41 -3.71 -7.51
CA GLY A 274 -12.45 -2.33 -7.07
C GLY A 274 -11.12 -1.62 -7.25
N TRP A 275 -11.12 -0.47 -7.92
CA TRP A 275 -9.94 0.36 -8.11
C TRP A 275 -10.17 1.79 -7.63
N THR A 276 -9.14 2.36 -7.00
CA THR A 276 -9.14 3.78 -6.63
C THR A 276 -8.04 4.50 -7.40
N TRP A 277 -8.41 5.59 -8.05
CA TRP A 277 -7.56 6.46 -8.83
C TRP A 277 -7.57 7.85 -8.22
N GLN A 278 -6.45 8.26 -7.63
CA GLN A 278 -6.27 9.56 -7.00
C GLN A 278 -5.25 10.39 -7.77
N GLY A 279 -5.63 11.57 -8.26
CA GLY A 279 -4.71 12.42 -9.00
C GLY A 279 -4.41 11.88 -10.40
N VAL A 280 -5.36 12.01 -11.32
CA VAL A 280 -5.26 11.52 -12.70
C VAL A 280 -5.10 12.69 -13.66
N SER A 281 -4.11 12.62 -14.55
CA SER A 281 -3.92 13.58 -15.64
C SER A 281 -3.96 12.85 -16.99
N ILE A 282 -4.91 13.20 -17.86
CA ILE A 282 -5.05 12.61 -19.20
C ILE A 282 -5.05 13.73 -20.24
N ASN A 283 -4.13 13.64 -21.21
CA ASN A 283 -3.94 14.69 -22.19
C ASN A 283 -3.88 14.12 -23.61
N ASN A 284 -4.64 14.70 -24.54
CA ASN A 284 -4.59 14.39 -25.98
C ASN A 284 -4.85 12.90 -26.28
N CYS A 285 -5.77 12.25 -25.58
CA CYS A 285 -6.16 10.86 -25.81
C CYS A 285 -7.49 10.81 -26.60
N LYS A 286 -7.83 9.66 -27.18
CA LYS A 286 -9.18 9.47 -27.74
C LYS A 286 -10.15 9.03 -26.66
N VAL A 287 -9.72 8.14 -25.77
CA VAL A 287 -10.50 7.64 -24.64
C VAL A 287 -9.67 7.72 -23.39
N GLY A 288 -10.20 8.29 -22.32
CA GLY A 288 -9.58 8.33 -21.01
C GLY A 288 -9.61 6.96 -20.36
N PHE A 289 -10.76 6.53 -19.89
CA PHE A 289 -10.97 5.19 -19.34
C PHE A 289 -11.88 4.37 -20.25
N ASN A 290 -11.38 3.25 -20.72
CA ASN A 290 -12.17 2.27 -21.44
C ASN A 290 -12.57 1.14 -20.48
N LEU A 291 -13.81 1.20 -19.98
CA LEU A 291 -14.41 0.23 -19.07
C LEU A 291 -15.29 -0.78 -19.84
N THR A 292 -15.01 -0.98 -21.13
CA THR A 292 -15.77 -1.92 -21.95
C THR A 292 -15.28 -3.33 -21.73
N THR A 293 -16.14 -4.17 -21.21
CA THR A 293 -15.82 -5.56 -20.81
C THR A 293 -16.58 -6.56 -21.69
N SER A 294 -15.90 -7.66 -22.02
CA SER A 294 -16.53 -8.81 -22.68
C SER A 294 -16.93 -9.92 -21.70
N SER A 295 -16.35 -9.91 -20.48
CA SER A 295 -16.62 -10.89 -19.42
C SER A 295 -16.12 -10.38 -18.08
N GLY A 296 -16.72 -10.81 -16.99
CA GLY A 296 -16.25 -10.54 -15.62
C GLY A 296 -16.72 -9.24 -14.99
N GLY A 297 -17.02 -8.22 -15.78
CA GLY A 297 -17.58 -6.95 -15.31
C GLY A 297 -16.61 -6.06 -14.52
N ILE A 298 -16.97 -4.79 -14.42
CA ILE A 298 -16.33 -3.82 -13.52
C ILE A 298 -17.07 -3.86 -12.20
N GLY A 299 -16.36 -4.09 -11.11
CA GLY A 299 -16.92 -4.01 -9.75
C GLY A 299 -17.08 -2.57 -9.30
N SER A 300 -15.97 -1.86 -9.14
CA SER A 300 -15.98 -0.45 -8.76
C SER A 300 -14.81 0.30 -9.37
N GLU A 301 -15.10 1.47 -9.94
CA GLU A 301 -14.12 2.47 -10.37
C GLU A 301 -14.37 3.77 -9.61
N ALA A 302 -13.44 4.13 -8.73
CA ALA A 302 -13.52 5.35 -7.95
C ALA A 302 -12.39 6.31 -8.37
N ILE A 303 -12.74 7.44 -8.99
CA ILE A 303 -11.80 8.41 -9.55
C ILE A 303 -11.97 9.75 -8.84
N ILE A 304 -10.87 10.26 -8.30
CA ILE A 304 -10.85 11.54 -7.58
C ILE A 304 -9.69 12.42 -8.03
N ASP A 305 -9.95 13.73 -8.09
CA ASP A 305 -8.95 14.75 -8.39
C ASP A 305 -8.29 14.57 -9.77
N ALA A 306 -9.11 14.42 -10.81
CA ALA A 306 -8.63 14.25 -12.18
C ALA A 306 -8.70 15.55 -12.99
N VAL A 307 -7.73 15.70 -13.91
CA VAL A 307 -7.73 16.72 -14.97
C VAL A 307 -7.59 16.02 -16.32
N VAL A 308 -8.57 16.24 -17.19
CA VAL A 308 -8.59 15.62 -18.50
C VAL A 308 -8.70 16.71 -19.58
N MET A 309 -7.78 16.69 -20.54
CA MET A 309 -7.71 17.69 -21.59
C MET A 309 -7.64 17.07 -22.97
N ASN A 310 -8.31 17.71 -23.96
CA ASN A 310 -8.25 17.35 -25.37
C ASN A 310 -8.50 15.83 -25.60
N THR A 311 -9.55 15.29 -25.01
CA THR A 311 -9.86 13.86 -25.02
C THR A 311 -11.31 13.67 -25.43
N ASP A 312 -11.58 12.88 -26.48
CA ASP A 312 -12.91 12.78 -27.06
C ASP A 312 -13.96 12.26 -26.08
N VAL A 313 -13.59 11.24 -25.27
CA VAL A 313 -14.44 10.61 -24.26
C VAL A 313 -13.62 10.34 -23.00
N PHE A 314 -14.05 10.84 -21.84
CA PHE A 314 -13.36 10.55 -20.59
C PHE A 314 -13.61 9.11 -20.13
N ILE A 315 -14.87 8.71 -19.94
CA ILE A 315 -15.24 7.34 -19.54
C ILE A 315 -16.08 6.70 -20.65
N SER A 316 -15.64 5.55 -21.16
CA SER A 316 -16.37 4.73 -22.15
C SER A 316 -16.82 3.42 -21.52
N THR A 317 -18.11 3.12 -21.54
CA THR A 317 -18.73 1.89 -21.00
C THR A 317 -19.31 1.02 -22.12
N THR A 318 -19.61 -0.26 -21.85
CA THR A 318 -20.14 -1.21 -22.85
C THR A 318 -21.62 -0.96 -23.16
N THR A 319 -22.42 -0.77 -22.13
CA THR A 319 -23.87 -0.57 -22.23
C THR A 319 -24.33 0.48 -21.24
N PRO A 320 -25.50 1.09 -21.46
CA PRO A 320 -26.10 1.95 -20.44
C PRO A 320 -26.33 1.15 -19.17
N SER A 321 -25.89 1.70 -18.04
CA SER A 321 -26.24 1.10 -16.75
C SER A 321 -27.71 1.34 -16.47
N ASN A 322 -28.45 0.28 -16.21
CA ASN A 322 -29.90 0.29 -15.99
C ASN A 322 -30.29 -0.53 -14.77
N SER A 323 -29.59 -0.34 -13.66
CA SER A 323 -29.82 -1.05 -12.40
C SER A 323 -29.21 -2.46 -12.29
N SER A 324 -28.44 -2.94 -13.23
CA SER A 324 -27.81 -4.25 -13.07
C SER A 324 -26.46 -4.40 -13.81
N ARG A 325 -25.48 -5.02 -13.15
CA ARG A 325 -24.25 -5.62 -13.73
C ARG A 325 -23.26 -4.70 -14.43
N GLN A 326 -23.31 -3.38 -14.21
CA GLN A 326 -22.31 -2.46 -14.79
C GLN A 326 -21.28 -1.97 -13.77
N GLY A 327 -21.32 -2.52 -12.54
CA GLY A 327 -20.47 -2.06 -11.46
C GLY A 327 -20.84 -0.67 -10.94
N SER A 328 -20.01 -0.12 -10.10
CA SER A 328 -20.12 1.23 -9.62
C SER A 328 -19.04 2.13 -10.24
N LEU A 329 -19.43 3.35 -10.59
CA LEU A 329 -18.53 4.41 -11.06
C LEU A 329 -18.73 5.63 -10.19
N ILE A 330 -17.66 6.12 -9.58
CA ILE A 330 -17.65 7.31 -8.74
C ILE A 330 -16.66 8.32 -9.31
N LEU A 331 -17.13 9.52 -9.59
CA LEU A 331 -16.34 10.65 -10.10
C LEU A 331 -16.41 11.80 -9.10
N ASN A 332 -15.26 12.24 -8.58
CA ASN A 332 -15.21 13.37 -7.66
C ASN A 332 -14.09 14.34 -8.04
N ASN A 333 -14.42 15.64 -8.13
CA ASN A 333 -13.49 16.69 -8.46
C ASN A 333 -12.74 16.42 -9.78
N ILE A 334 -13.50 16.30 -10.87
CA ILE A 334 -12.99 16.02 -12.21
C ILE A 334 -13.10 17.29 -13.06
N ASP A 335 -11.99 17.79 -13.57
CA ASP A 335 -11.94 18.94 -14.47
C ASP A 335 -11.78 18.47 -15.91
N LEU A 336 -12.75 18.77 -16.78
CA LEU A 336 -12.82 18.37 -18.18
C LEU A 336 -12.67 19.58 -19.09
N GLN A 337 -11.58 19.66 -19.86
CA GLN A 337 -11.25 20.78 -20.75
C GLN A 337 -11.10 20.30 -22.19
N ASN A 338 -11.98 20.71 -23.08
CA ASN A 338 -12.07 20.19 -24.44
C ASN A 338 -12.26 18.66 -24.44
N VAL A 339 -13.26 18.22 -23.67
CA VAL A 339 -13.68 16.83 -23.50
C VAL A 339 -15.19 16.75 -23.65
N PRO A 340 -15.73 16.57 -24.86
CA PRO A 340 -17.16 16.69 -25.12
C PRO A 340 -18.02 15.64 -24.43
N VAL A 341 -17.47 14.48 -24.07
CA VAL A 341 -18.19 13.40 -23.40
C VAL A 341 -17.50 13.03 -22.10
N ALA A 342 -18.17 13.26 -20.98
CA ALA A 342 -17.68 12.82 -19.68
C ALA A 342 -17.90 11.32 -19.46
N VAL A 343 -19.13 10.83 -19.67
CA VAL A 343 -19.45 9.40 -19.63
C VAL A 343 -20.30 9.06 -20.84
N GLY A 344 -19.85 8.09 -21.64
CA GLY A 344 -20.53 7.63 -22.84
C GLY A 344 -20.56 6.11 -22.95
N VAL A 345 -21.53 5.61 -23.72
CA VAL A 345 -21.62 4.20 -24.09
C VAL A 345 -20.89 4.00 -25.40
N GLN A 346 -20.11 2.94 -25.53
CA GLN A 346 -19.42 2.61 -26.77
C GLN A 346 -20.41 2.51 -27.95
N ASN A 347 -20.23 3.35 -28.98
CA ASN A 347 -21.15 3.48 -30.13
C ASN A 347 -22.60 3.78 -29.73
N GLY A 348 -22.83 4.49 -28.65
CA GLY A 348 -24.15 4.76 -28.10
C GLY A 348 -24.33 6.15 -27.51
N ASP A 349 -25.18 6.25 -26.51
CA ASP A 349 -25.63 7.50 -25.94
C ASP A 349 -24.58 8.19 -25.04
N VAL A 350 -24.65 9.51 -24.98
CA VAL A 350 -23.94 10.31 -23.97
C VAL A 350 -24.75 10.23 -22.66
N VAL A 351 -24.12 9.65 -21.63
CA VAL A 351 -24.70 9.52 -20.28
C VAL A 351 -24.48 10.80 -19.48
N LEU A 352 -23.29 11.38 -19.61
CA LEU A 352 -22.92 12.64 -18.99
C LEU A 352 -22.11 13.46 -19.99
N ALA A 353 -22.59 14.67 -20.28
CA ALA A 353 -21.86 15.62 -21.14
C ALA A 353 -20.57 16.08 -20.45
N GLY A 354 -19.58 16.42 -21.26
CA GLY A 354 -18.29 16.90 -20.83
C GLY A 354 -18.16 18.42 -20.82
N ASP A 355 -16.92 18.91 -20.99
CA ASP A 355 -16.55 20.34 -20.98
C ASP A 355 -17.03 21.07 -19.72
N THR A 356 -16.90 20.42 -18.58
CA THR A 356 -17.37 20.90 -17.27
C THR A 356 -16.53 20.33 -16.13
N THR A 357 -16.68 20.93 -14.96
CA THR A 357 -16.15 20.35 -13.72
C THR A 357 -17.22 19.47 -13.08
N ILE A 358 -16.91 18.19 -12.85
CA ILE A 358 -17.76 17.27 -12.11
C ILE A 358 -17.36 17.35 -10.63
N ILE A 359 -18.23 17.92 -9.83
CA ILE A 359 -17.98 18.04 -8.38
C ILE A 359 -18.08 16.67 -7.72
N SER A 360 -19.20 15.97 -7.91
CA SER A 360 -19.41 14.59 -7.47
C SER A 360 -20.54 13.96 -8.25
N TRP A 361 -20.31 12.76 -8.78
CA TRP A 361 -21.27 12.02 -9.59
C TRP A 361 -21.06 10.53 -9.41
N ALA A 362 -22.14 9.77 -9.42
CA ALA A 362 -22.05 8.31 -9.36
C ALA A 362 -22.98 7.64 -10.34
N GLN A 363 -22.61 6.42 -10.72
CA GLN A 363 -23.45 5.44 -11.39
C GLN A 363 -23.41 4.14 -10.59
N GLY A 364 -24.57 3.67 -10.12
CA GLY A 364 -24.70 2.45 -9.31
C GLY A 364 -25.72 2.62 -8.19
N ASN A 365 -25.81 1.63 -7.32
CA ASN A 365 -26.71 1.69 -6.16
C ASN A 365 -26.12 2.58 -5.06
N VAL A 366 -26.92 3.54 -4.61
CA VAL A 366 -26.62 4.43 -3.47
C VAL A 366 -27.59 4.12 -2.35
N TYR A 367 -27.10 4.09 -1.13
CA TYR A 367 -27.85 3.81 0.08
C TYR A 367 -27.76 4.98 1.06
N TYR A 368 -28.81 5.16 1.87
CA TYR A 368 -28.91 6.24 2.84
C TYR A 368 -29.28 5.72 4.24
N GLY A 369 -28.44 6.01 5.23
CA GLY A 369 -28.70 5.65 6.62
C GLY A 369 -28.99 4.17 6.82
N THR A 370 -30.13 3.84 7.44
CA THR A 370 -30.54 2.47 7.77
C THR A 370 -31.71 1.94 6.91
N ASP A 371 -32.07 2.64 5.83
CA ASP A 371 -33.21 2.27 4.99
C ASP A 371 -33.03 0.92 4.25
N GLY A 372 -31.78 0.54 3.95
CA GLY A 372 -31.44 -0.74 3.29
C GLY A 372 -31.97 -0.88 1.86
N LYS A 373 -32.60 0.17 1.31
CA LYS A 373 -33.14 0.15 -0.04
C LYS A 373 -32.16 0.77 -1.04
N PRO A 374 -31.77 0.05 -2.10
CA PRO A 374 -30.95 0.61 -3.15
C PRO A 374 -31.71 1.71 -3.91
N VAL A 375 -31.05 2.86 -4.09
CA VAL A 375 -31.47 3.89 -5.03
C VAL A 375 -30.50 3.86 -6.19
N PHE A 376 -30.87 3.24 -7.30
CA PHE A 376 -30.03 3.31 -8.50
C PHE A 376 -29.89 4.76 -8.93
N THR A 377 -28.66 5.24 -8.93
CA THR A 377 -28.30 6.62 -9.24
C THR A 377 -27.44 6.64 -10.49
N GLN A 378 -27.72 7.54 -11.41
CA GLN A 378 -26.87 7.93 -12.52
C GLN A 378 -26.92 9.47 -12.59
N GLY A 379 -26.21 10.10 -11.68
CA GLY A 379 -26.34 11.54 -11.46
C GLY A 379 -25.47 12.07 -10.32
N PRO A 380 -25.64 13.35 -9.98
CA PRO A 380 -24.93 13.96 -8.86
C PRO A 380 -25.23 13.24 -7.54
N ILE A 381 -24.19 13.03 -6.75
CA ILE A 381 -24.28 12.57 -5.36
C ILE A 381 -23.49 13.51 -4.46
N GLU A 382 -23.65 13.37 -3.15
CA GLU A 382 -22.77 14.06 -2.24
C GLU A 382 -21.35 13.52 -2.32
N GLY A 383 -20.38 14.43 -2.35
CA GLY A 383 -18.96 14.09 -2.43
C GLY A 383 -18.32 13.88 -1.07
N PRO A 384 -17.12 13.30 -1.04
CA PRO A 384 -16.36 13.10 0.18
C PRO A 384 -16.06 14.42 0.89
N LEU A 385 -16.10 14.36 2.23
CA LEU A 385 -15.76 15.49 3.08
C LEU A 385 -14.24 15.73 3.04
N LYS A 386 -13.84 16.79 2.37
CA LYS A 386 -12.44 17.20 2.25
C LYS A 386 -12.09 18.19 3.37
N VAL A 387 -11.73 17.66 4.54
CA VAL A 387 -11.28 18.51 5.67
C VAL A 387 -9.88 19.09 5.39
N PRO A 388 -9.57 20.31 5.90
CA PRO A 388 -8.31 21.00 5.58
C PRO A 388 -7.04 20.20 5.89
N GLY A 389 -7.05 19.34 6.90
CA GLY A 389 -5.91 18.49 7.26
C GLY A 389 -5.61 17.39 6.23
N ILE A 390 -6.61 16.96 5.46
CA ILE A 390 -6.52 15.84 4.51
C ILE A 390 -6.15 16.30 3.09
N VAL A 391 -6.43 17.55 2.75
CA VAL A 391 -6.22 18.09 1.40
C VAL A 391 -4.97 18.96 1.29
N ASP A 392 -4.42 19.02 0.09
CA ASP A 392 -3.36 19.96 -0.26
C ASP A 392 -3.89 21.40 -0.39
N PRO A 393 -3.03 22.41 -0.60
CA PRO A 393 -3.46 23.81 -0.78
C PRO A 393 -4.36 24.04 -1.99
N GLN A 394 -4.46 23.10 -2.93
CA GLN A 394 -5.32 23.13 -4.10
C GLN A 394 -6.68 22.45 -3.84
N GLY A 395 -6.91 21.93 -2.64
CA GLY A 395 -8.14 21.24 -2.26
C GLY A 395 -8.26 19.81 -2.83
N LYS A 396 -7.15 19.24 -3.29
CA LYS A 396 -7.05 17.83 -3.69
C LYS A 396 -6.63 16.98 -2.51
N ILE A 397 -7.00 15.71 -2.52
CA ILE A 397 -6.48 14.77 -1.52
C ILE A 397 -4.96 14.78 -1.55
N PHE A 398 -4.36 15.00 -0.39
CA PHE A 398 -2.90 15.05 -0.29
C PHE A 398 -2.27 13.72 -0.66
N GLY A 399 -1.12 13.79 -1.34
CA GLY A 399 -0.30 12.62 -1.69
C GLY A 399 1.17 12.97 -1.57
N LYS A 400 1.94 12.06 -1.01
CA LYS A 400 3.39 12.21 -0.83
C LYS A 400 4.12 11.06 -1.50
N SER A 401 5.07 11.39 -2.37
CA SER A 401 5.90 10.40 -3.04
C SER A 401 6.78 9.65 -2.04
N HIS A 402 7.07 8.39 -2.35
CA HIS A 402 7.97 7.54 -1.59
C HIS A 402 9.33 8.23 -1.38
N PRO A 403 9.79 8.45 -0.14
CA PRO A 403 11.05 9.11 0.15
C PRO A 403 12.25 8.31 -0.39
N GLN A 404 13.16 8.97 -1.09
CA GLN A 404 14.34 8.33 -1.68
C GLN A 404 15.65 9.07 -1.39
N TYR A 405 15.56 10.26 -0.85
CA TYR A 405 16.72 11.08 -0.39
C TYR A 405 17.83 11.25 -1.44
N PRO A 406 17.51 11.65 -2.70
CA PRO A 406 18.49 11.71 -3.78
C PRO A 406 19.64 12.71 -3.51
N ASP A 407 19.39 13.73 -2.69
CA ASP A 407 20.32 14.80 -2.39
C ASP A 407 21.12 14.57 -1.10
N TYR A 408 21.01 13.39 -0.46
CA TYR A 408 21.78 13.10 0.75
C TYR A 408 23.18 12.59 0.41
N ALA A 409 24.18 13.14 1.10
CA ALA A 409 25.56 12.67 1.05
C ALA A 409 25.76 11.46 1.98
N LEU A 410 26.78 10.64 1.71
CA LEU A 410 27.05 9.42 2.49
C LEU A 410 27.28 9.69 3.98
N ASP A 411 27.87 10.84 4.33
CA ASP A 411 28.10 11.22 5.72
C ASP A 411 26.80 11.60 6.47
N GLN A 412 25.70 11.78 5.75
CA GLN A 412 24.36 11.97 6.32
C GLN A 412 23.63 10.63 6.57
N ILE A 413 24.25 9.49 6.26
CA ILE A 413 23.63 8.17 6.36
C ILE A 413 24.42 7.28 7.31
N VAL A 414 23.72 6.46 8.08
CA VAL A 414 24.34 5.50 8.98
C VAL A 414 23.72 4.11 8.78
N SER A 415 24.58 3.09 8.60
CA SER A 415 24.16 1.69 8.52
C SER A 415 24.06 1.07 9.91
N VAL A 416 22.98 0.36 10.18
CA VAL A 416 22.79 -0.32 11.47
C VAL A 416 23.82 -1.42 11.70
N LYS A 417 24.23 -2.14 10.63
CA LYS A 417 25.27 -3.19 10.74
C LYS A 417 26.65 -2.59 11.02
N SER A 418 26.94 -1.40 10.50
CA SER A 418 28.19 -0.70 10.81
C SER A 418 28.30 -0.29 12.28
N LEU A 419 27.18 -0.24 13.00
CA LEU A 419 27.09 0.12 14.42
C LEU A 419 26.83 -1.09 15.33
N GLY A 420 26.92 -2.31 14.79
CA GLY A 420 26.95 -3.54 15.55
C GLY A 420 25.68 -4.37 15.57
N ALA A 421 24.64 -3.97 14.82
CA ALA A 421 23.49 -4.85 14.59
C ALA A 421 23.93 -6.04 13.69
N VAL A 422 23.43 -7.23 14.00
CA VAL A 422 23.82 -8.48 13.31
C VAL A 422 22.87 -8.78 12.15
N GLY A 423 21.56 -8.81 12.40
CA GLY A 423 20.55 -9.06 11.39
C GLY A 423 20.55 -10.48 10.83
N ASP A 424 20.92 -11.49 11.64
CA ASP A 424 21.00 -12.91 11.25
C ASP A 424 19.74 -13.71 11.62
N GLY A 425 18.73 -13.06 12.22
CA GLY A 425 17.50 -13.67 12.70
C GLY A 425 17.64 -14.50 13.98
N VAL A 426 18.81 -14.50 14.61
CA VAL A 426 19.14 -15.29 15.81
C VAL A 426 19.65 -14.44 16.96
N ALA A 427 20.64 -13.59 16.68
CA ALA A 427 21.20 -12.67 17.66
C ALA A 427 20.16 -11.64 18.10
N ASP A 428 20.14 -11.32 19.39
CA ASP A 428 19.29 -10.25 19.92
C ASP A 428 19.88 -8.88 19.56
N ASP A 429 19.29 -8.22 18.59
CA ASP A 429 19.70 -6.93 18.07
C ASP A 429 19.08 -5.74 18.84
N THR A 430 18.22 -5.98 19.85
CA THR A 430 17.46 -4.93 20.57
C THR A 430 18.37 -3.78 21.00
N LYS A 431 19.46 -4.12 21.71
CA LYS A 431 20.37 -3.09 22.26
C LYS A 431 21.18 -2.37 21.19
N ALA A 432 21.58 -3.09 20.14
CA ALA A 432 22.37 -2.51 19.05
C ALA A 432 21.51 -1.52 18.26
N LEU A 433 20.28 -1.89 17.93
CA LEU A 433 19.34 -1.02 17.21
C LEU A 433 18.91 0.17 18.06
N GLN A 434 18.58 -0.04 19.34
CA GLN A 434 18.20 1.06 20.24
C GLN A 434 19.33 2.09 20.35
N LYS A 435 20.58 1.63 20.44
CA LYS A 435 21.73 2.52 20.45
C LYS A 435 21.85 3.37 19.17
N VAL A 436 21.54 2.79 18.00
CA VAL A 436 21.55 3.56 16.74
C VAL A 436 20.51 4.69 16.80
N PHE A 437 19.31 4.41 17.27
CA PHE A 437 18.28 5.44 17.43
C PHE A 437 18.67 6.48 18.49
N ASP A 438 19.17 6.06 19.64
CA ASP A 438 19.60 6.97 20.73
C ASP A 438 20.75 7.91 20.29
N GLU A 439 21.59 7.46 19.36
CA GLU A 439 22.75 8.24 18.90
C GLU A 439 22.43 9.10 17.67
N TYR A 440 21.57 8.66 16.74
CA TYR A 440 21.48 9.27 15.41
C TYR A 440 20.09 9.69 14.95
N ALA A 441 19.03 9.44 15.74
CA ALA A 441 17.70 9.91 15.39
C ALA A 441 17.67 11.44 15.17
N GLY A 442 17.04 11.89 14.11
CA GLY A 442 16.87 13.30 13.74
C GLY A 442 18.09 13.95 13.08
N CYS A 443 19.26 13.29 12.95
CA CYS A 443 20.41 13.88 12.28
C CYS A 443 21.08 13.00 11.22
N LYS A 444 20.65 11.75 11.09
CA LYS A 444 21.10 10.83 10.05
C LYS A 444 19.92 10.08 9.47
N LEU A 445 20.00 9.75 8.20
CA LEU A 445 19.21 8.70 7.57
C LEU A 445 19.71 7.35 8.10
N ILE A 446 18.85 6.56 8.70
CA ILE A 446 19.17 5.24 9.26
C ILE A 446 18.89 4.16 8.21
N PHE A 447 19.94 3.54 7.74
CA PHE A 447 19.88 2.48 6.73
C PHE A 447 19.95 1.12 7.38
N PHE A 448 18.88 0.34 7.21
CA PHE A 448 18.84 -1.05 7.62
C PHE A 448 19.36 -1.90 6.47
N ASP A 449 20.61 -2.34 6.54
CA ASP A 449 21.13 -3.34 5.61
C ASP A 449 20.24 -4.59 5.59
N ALA A 450 20.16 -5.28 4.48
CA ALA A 450 19.33 -6.48 4.39
C ALA A 450 19.68 -7.49 5.49
N GLY A 451 18.62 -8.02 6.13
CA GLY A 451 18.75 -8.95 7.26
C GLY A 451 17.44 -9.13 7.99
N THR A 452 17.47 -10.00 8.98
CA THR A 452 16.38 -10.19 9.95
C THR A 452 16.90 -9.85 11.34
N TYR A 453 16.46 -8.72 11.86
CA TYR A 453 16.87 -8.18 13.16
C TYR A 453 15.91 -8.66 14.24
N TYR A 454 16.36 -9.65 15.02
CA TYR A 454 15.56 -10.22 16.11
C TYR A 454 15.63 -9.33 17.34
N VAL A 455 14.47 -8.98 17.90
CA VAL A 455 14.35 -8.12 19.08
C VAL A 455 13.52 -8.81 20.16
N THR A 456 14.02 -8.76 21.41
CA THR A 456 13.40 -9.41 22.58
C THR A 456 12.74 -8.44 23.55
N ASP A 457 12.78 -7.14 23.24
CA ASP A 457 12.11 -6.06 23.96
C ASP A 457 11.64 -4.99 22.98
N THR A 458 10.82 -4.07 23.44
CA THR A 458 10.35 -2.94 22.65
C THR A 458 11.52 -2.14 22.09
N LEU A 459 11.50 -1.94 20.76
CA LEU A 459 12.39 -1.04 20.06
C LEU A 459 11.70 0.31 19.91
N VAL A 460 12.20 1.34 20.55
CA VAL A 460 11.66 2.70 20.46
C VAL A 460 12.32 3.44 19.30
N VAL A 461 11.53 3.88 18.35
CA VAL A 461 11.95 4.71 17.21
C VAL A 461 11.54 6.15 17.50
N PRO A 462 12.48 7.05 17.88
CA PRO A 462 12.14 8.41 18.26
C PRO A 462 11.58 9.23 17.10
N ALA A 463 10.72 10.21 17.39
CA ALA A 463 10.34 11.23 16.42
C ALA A 463 11.57 11.93 15.85
N GLY A 464 11.57 12.24 14.57
CA GLY A 464 12.74 12.73 13.82
C GLY A 464 13.49 11.65 13.05
N SER A 465 13.16 10.37 13.22
CA SER A 465 13.85 9.27 12.53
C SER A 465 13.42 9.17 11.07
N GLN A 466 14.42 9.01 10.18
CA GLN A 466 14.20 8.65 8.77
C GLN A 466 14.88 7.30 8.52
N ILE A 467 14.12 6.32 8.04
CA ILE A 467 14.54 4.92 7.97
C ILE A 467 14.32 4.38 6.55
N VAL A 468 15.32 3.69 6.02
CA VAL A 468 15.22 2.96 4.75
C VAL A 468 15.74 1.54 4.93
N GLY A 469 14.96 0.56 4.51
CA GLY A 469 15.37 -0.85 4.47
C GLY A 469 15.97 -1.25 3.13
N GLU A 470 16.98 -2.11 3.15
CA GLU A 470 17.52 -2.76 1.96
C GLU A 470 16.74 -4.04 1.68
N ALA A 471 16.11 -4.13 0.52
CA ALA A 471 15.35 -5.29 0.06
C ALA A 471 14.29 -5.76 1.09
N TRP A 472 13.59 -4.82 1.70
CA TRP A 472 12.63 -5.06 2.79
C TRP A 472 13.27 -5.77 3.99
N SER A 473 14.22 -5.10 4.63
CA SER A 473 14.81 -5.57 5.88
C SER A 473 13.77 -5.87 6.94
N VAL A 474 13.97 -6.94 7.72
CA VAL A 474 12.98 -7.46 8.64
C VAL A 474 13.32 -7.12 10.10
N ILE A 475 12.37 -6.54 10.84
CA ILE A 475 12.43 -6.43 12.31
C ILE A 475 11.47 -7.47 12.88
N MET A 476 12.01 -8.41 13.68
CA MET A 476 11.29 -9.58 14.14
C MET A 476 11.24 -9.63 15.68
N GLY A 477 10.04 -9.41 16.24
CA GLY A 477 9.83 -9.48 17.69
C GLY A 477 9.62 -10.90 18.20
N GLY A 478 10.17 -11.24 19.37
CA GLY A 478 9.90 -12.54 20.00
C GLY A 478 10.43 -12.63 21.42
N GLY A 479 10.16 -13.75 22.07
CA GLY A 479 10.56 -13.99 23.45
C GLY A 479 9.49 -13.62 24.48
N SER A 480 9.80 -13.87 25.77
CA SER A 480 8.82 -13.88 26.86
C SER A 480 8.10 -12.55 27.10
N LYS A 481 8.68 -11.42 26.68
CA LYS A 481 8.07 -10.10 26.86
C LYS A 481 6.84 -9.86 25.99
N PHE A 482 6.68 -10.64 24.92
CA PHE A 482 5.59 -10.54 23.96
C PHE A 482 4.56 -11.68 24.07
N GLN A 483 4.63 -12.47 25.16
CA GLN A 483 3.76 -13.64 25.35
C GLN A 483 2.53 -13.37 26.24
N ASP A 484 2.44 -12.23 26.90
CA ASP A 484 1.34 -11.91 27.80
C ASP A 484 0.25 -11.12 27.07
N GLU A 485 -0.82 -11.81 26.64
CA GLU A 485 -1.99 -11.21 26.00
C GLU A 485 -2.69 -10.16 26.86
N GLN A 486 -2.65 -10.30 28.18
CA GLN A 486 -3.32 -9.39 29.12
C GLN A 486 -2.56 -8.06 29.30
N ASN A 487 -1.25 -8.07 29.04
CA ASN A 487 -0.38 -6.90 29.12
C ASN A 487 0.44 -6.78 27.82
N PRO A 488 -0.21 -6.51 26.69
CA PRO A 488 0.47 -6.45 25.41
C PRO A 488 1.51 -5.33 25.36
N LYS A 489 2.57 -5.56 24.56
CA LYS A 489 3.69 -4.64 24.38
C LYS A 489 4.02 -4.44 22.92
N ALA A 490 4.42 -3.23 22.55
CA ALA A 490 4.92 -2.94 21.24
C ALA A 490 6.24 -3.68 20.96
N VAL A 491 6.34 -4.31 19.79
CA VAL A 491 7.63 -4.76 19.25
C VAL A 491 8.41 -3.56 18.76
N VAL A 492 7.77 -2.72 17.91
CA VAL A 492 8.32 -1.44 17.48
C VAL A 492 7.37 -0.34 17.91
N GLN A 493 7.86 0.57 18.75
CA GLN A 493 7.14 1.75 19.20
C GLN A 493 7.67 2.97 18.44
N VAL A 494 6.85 3.51 17.56
CA VAL A 494 7.18 4.64 16.69
C VAL A 494 6.73 5.93 17.38
N GLY A 495 7.71 6.64 17.95
CA GLY A 495 7.49 7.76 18.89
C GLY A 495 7.33 7.28 20.34
N GLU A 496 7.77 8.10 21.27
CA GLU A 496 7.62 7.81 22.70
C GLU A 496 6.13 7.79 23.09
N ASP A 497 5.80 6.93 24.07
CA ASP A 497 4.48 6.93 24.69
C ASP A 497 4.34 8.13 25.63
N CYS A 498 3.41 9.01 25.32
CA CYS A 498 3.13 10.24 26.07
C CYS A 498 1.96 10.08 27.06
N SER A 499 1.46 8.87 27.30
CA SER A 499 0.29 8.61 28.13
C SER A 499 0.55 8.76 29.66
N GLY A 500 1.83 8.88 30.07
CA GLY A 500 2.25 9.06 31.47
C GLY A 500 2.59 10.53 31.82
N THR A 501 3.55 10.72 32.77
CA THR A 501 4.15 12.04 32.96
C THR A 501 4.96 12.35 31.70
N PRO A 502 4.53 13.33 30.88
CA PRO A 502 5.10 13.48 29.55
C PRO A 502 6.59 13.80 29.64
N PRO A 503 7.45 13.11 28.89
CA PRO A 503 8.80 13.61 28.63
C PRO A 503 8.73 15.00 27.96
N LEU A 504 9.80 15.74 28.05
CA LEU A 504 9.86 17.13 27.52
C LEU A 504 9.51 17.24 26.01
N CYS A 505 9.57 16.11 25.30
CA CYS A 505 9.22 15.99 23.86
C CYS A 505 7.72 15.84 23.55
N CYS A 506 6.90 15.53 24.57
CA CYS A 506 5.46 15.39 24.42
C CYS A 506 4.76 16.72 24.66
N ILE A 507 4.93 17.68 23.75
CA ILE A 507 4.32 19.02 23.86
C ILE A 507 2.89 18.97 23.31
N THR A 508 1.97 19.70 23.95
CA THR A 508 0.64 19.94 23.38
C THR A 508 0.79 20.67 22.05
N GLY A 509 0.36 20.03 20.96
CA GLY A 509 0.16 20.72 19.68
C GLY A 509 -0.87 21.86 19.79
N ALA A 510 -1.01 22.68 18.77
CA ALA A 510 -1.98 23.77 18.72
C ALA A 510 -3.43 23.33 18.97
N ASN A 511 -3.72 22.06 18.83
CA ASN A 511 -5.02 21.38 19.03
C ASN A 511 -5.19 20.84 20.47
N GLY A 512 -4.20 20.98 21.36
CA GLY A 512 -4.25 20.45 22.72
C GLY A 512 -3.96 18.96 22.87
N LEU A 513 -3.56 18.29 21.79
CA LEU A 513 -3.22 16.87 21.79
C LEU A 513 -1.80 16.62 22.33
N PHE A 514 -1.65 15.58 23.13
CA PHE A 514 -0.37 15.13 23.66
C PHE A 514 0.18 14.02 22.75
N GLY A 515 1.37 14.23 22.20
CA GLY A 515 2.08 13.22 21.42
C GLY A 515 3.45 13.71 21.00
N PRO A 516 4.40 12.84 20.63
CA PRO A 516 5.64 13.25 20.01
C PRO A 516 5.36 13.80 18.61
N HIS A 517 5.77 15.04 18.37
CA HIS A 517 5.66 15.68 17.06
C HIS A 517 7.00 15.62 16.35
N GLY A 518 7.02 15.18 15.10
CA GLY A 518 8.25 15.13 14.32
C GLY A 518 8.08 14.59 12.93
N ILE A 519 9.07 14.82 12.09
CA ILE A 519 9.21 14.07 10.84
C ILE A 519 9.56 12.64 11.23
N LEU A 520 8.84 11.68 10.66
CA LEU A 520 9.15 10.28 10.79
C LEU A 520 8.82 9.57 9.50
N GLU A 521 9.82 8.98 8.87
CA GLU A 521 9.67 8.32 7.58
C GLU A 521 10.26 6.91 7.65
N ILE A 522 9.45 5.91 7.34
CA ILE A 522 9.87 4.52 7.27
C ILE A 522 9.57 3.99 5.87
N SER A 523 10.59 3.47 5.20
CA SER A 523 10.46 2.87 3.87
C SER A 523 11.08 1.48 3.81
N ASP A 524 10.42 0.54 3.11
CA ASP A 524 10.99 -0.76 2.79
C ASP A 524 11.39 -1.63 4.00
N ILE A 525 10.57 -1.59 5.05
CA ILE A 525 10.75 -2.43 6.25
C ILE A 525 9.62 -3.45 6.34
N VAL A 526 9.95 -4.67 6.74
CA VAL A 526 8.98 -5.69 7.16
C VAL A 526 9.04 -5.86 8.67
N PHE A 527 7.89 -5.76 9.32
CA PHE A 527 7.73 -6.04 10.73
C PHE A 527 7.06 -7.41 10.89
N THR A 528 7.55 -8.23 11.84
CA THR A 528 7.03 -9.58 12.05
C THR A 528 7.22 -10.03 13.49
N THR A 529 6.73 -11.23 13.81
CA THR A 529 6.96 -11.91 15.07
C THR A 529 7.56 -13.29 14.86
N ARG A 530 8.10 -13.86 15.94
CA ARG A 530 8.65 -15.22 15.96
C ARG A 530 7.96 -16.04 17.04
N GLY A 531 7.36 -17.17 16.63
CA GLY A 531 6.72 -18.13 17.51
C GLY A 531 5.52 -17.57 18.28
N HIS A 532 5.25 -18.13 19.43
CA HIS A 532 4.16 -17.71 20.33
C HIS A 532 4.39 -16.30 20.89
N ALA A 533 3.58 -15.35 20.43
CA ALA A 533 3.68 -13.94 20.80
C ALA A 533 2.30 -13.26 20.93
N PRO A 534 1.32 -13.82 21.65
CA PRO A 534 -0.06 -13.31 21.75
C PRO A 534 -0.18 -11.94 22.39
N GLY A 535 0.88 -11.42 23.02
CA GLY A 535 0.95 -10.07 23.60
C GLY A 535 1.72 -9.06 22.73
N ALA A 536 2.13 -9.42 21.49
CA ALA A 536 2.88 -8.52 20.64
C ALA A 536 1.94 -7.52 19.92
N ILE A 537 2.10 -6.22 20.15
CA ILE A 537 1.66 -5.18 19.23
C ILE A 537 2.83 -4.97 18.26
N VAL A 538 2.66 -5.36 16.99
CA VAL A 538 3.82 -5.41 16.09
C VAL A 538 4.35 -4.01 15.81
N VAL A 539 3.48 -3.06 15.48
CA VAL A 539 3.84 -1.63 15.34
C VAL A 539 2.83 -0.78 16.11
N GLU A 540 3.32 -0.01 17.07
CA GLU A 540 2.58 1.04 17.76
C GLU A 540 3.04 2.41 17.26
N TRP A 541 2.13 3.21 16.70
CA TRP A 541 2.42 4.48 16.05
C TRP A 541 1.88 5.65 16.87
N ASN A 542 2.79 6.41 17.49
CA ASN A 542 2.47 7.52 18.39
C ASN A 542 2.77 8.90 17.79
N VAL A 543 3.56 8.97 16.70
CA VAL A 543 4.07 10.23 16.16
C VAL A 543 2.98 11.01 15.43
N HIS A 544 2.95 12.32 15.68
CA HIS A 544 2.19 13.28 14.89
C HIS A 544 3.12 14.11 14.00
N GLU A 545 2.70 14.39 12.77
CA GLU A 545 3.45 15.24 11.85
C GLU A 545 3.65 16.66 12.41
N PRO A 546 4.74 17.37 12.04
CA PRO A 546 4.95 18.74 12.43
C PRO A 546 3.91 19.67 11.80
N LEU A 547 3.54 20.73 12.49
CA LEU A 547 2.61 21.71 11.96
C LEU A 547 3.08 22.27 10.60
N GLY A 548 2.23 22.17 9.59
CA GLY A 548 2.51 22.65 8.23
C GLY A 548 3.38 21.69 7.38
N VAL A 549 3.65 20.47 7.87
CA VAL A 549 4.39 19.44 7.13
C VAL A 549 3.49 18.22 6.94
N GLN A 550 2.52 18.33 6.04
CA GLN A 550 1.61 17.23 5.72
C GLN A 550 2.37 15.96 5.30
N GLY A 551 1.93 14.80 5.79
CA GLY A 551 2.61 13.53 5.55
C GLY A 551 4.04 13.49 6.12
N GLY A 552 4.34 14.34 7.12
CA GLY A 552 5.63 14.35 7.80
C GLY A 552 5.90 13.12 8.64
N ALA A 553 4.86 12.37 9.01
CA ALA A 553 4.94 11.08 9.68
C ALA A 553 4.28 10.02 8.79
N GLY A 554 5.06 9.04 8.28
CA GLY A 554 4.50 8.04 7.37
C GLY A 554 5.35 6.81 7.13
N MET A 555 4.70 5.81 6.50
CA MET A 555 5.32 4.58 6.00
C MET A 555 5.03 4.40 4.51
N TRP A 556 6.03 3.94 3.77
CA TRP A 556 5.94 3.61 2.35
C TRP A 556 6.51 2.22 2.10
N ASP A 557 5.79 1.39 1.34
CA ASP A 557 6.23 0.02 0.99
C ASP A 557 6.75 -0.77 2.22
N SER A 558 6.11 -0.58 3.36
CA SER A 558 6.45 -1.23 4.63
C SER A 558 5.29 -2.08 5.11
N TYR A 559 5.59 -3.29 5.58
CA TYR A 559 4.60 -4.34 5.76
C TYR A 559 4.68 -4.95 7.16
N VAL A 560 3.52 -5.34 7.69
CA VAL A 560 3.41 -6.24 8.84
C VAL A 560 3.05 -7.62 8.31
N ARG A 561 4.01 -8.55 8.32
CA ARG A 561 3.83 -9.94 7.89
C ARG A 561 3.98 -10.87 9.08
N ILE A 562 2.94 -11.59 9.45
CA ILE A 562 2.92 -12.45 10.64
C ILE A 562 2.88 -13.91 10.20
N GLY A 563 4.00 -14.61 10.39
CA GLY A 563 4.15 -16.02 10.03
C GLY A 563 4.39 -16.31 8.53
N GLY A 564 4.33 -17.58 8.16
CA GLY A 564 4.45 -18.08 6.78
C GLY A 564 5.82 -17.87 6.13
N ALA A 565 6.84 -17.48 6.85
CA ALA A 565 8.15 -17.13 6.32
C ALA A 565 9.28 -17.80 7.08
N ALA A 566 10.42 -17.99 6.43
CA ALA A 566 11.58 -18.60 7.04
C ALA A 566 12.00 -17.93 8.34
N GLY A 567 12.28 -18.73 9.38
CA GLY A 567 12.76 -18.28 10.69
C GLY A 567 11.72 -17.68 11.61
N THR A 568 10.45 -17.63 11.21
CA THR A 568 9.37 -17.16 12.10
C THR A 568 8.94 -18.20 13.14
N ASP A 569 9.28 -19.48 12.95
CA ASP A 569 8.76 -20.61 13.75
C ASP A 569 7.20 -20.65 13.73
N LEU A 570 6.61 -20.16 12.64
CA LEU A 570 5.17 -20.07 12.37
C LEU A 570 4.92 -20.48 10.91
N GLN A 571 5.38 -21.67 10.55
CA GLN A 571 5.25 -22.24 9.23
C GLN A 571 4.37 -23.50 9.27
N LEU A 572 4.30 -24.24 8.19
CA LEU A 572 3.49 -25.43 8.08
C LEU A 572 3.83 -26.52 9.12
N ALA A 573 5.11 -26.62 9.51
CA ALA A 573 5.55 -27.62 10.49
C ALA A 573 4.97 -27.34 11.88
N GLU A 574 4.87 -26.08 12.27
CA GLU A 574 4.40 -25.64 13.58
C GLU A 574 2.88 -25.42 13.59
N CYS A 575 2.35 -24.87 12.51
CA CYS A 575 0.98 -24.34 12.42
C CYS A 575 0.18 -24.91 11.24
N PRO A 576 0.03 -26.23 11.08
CA PRO A 576 -0.71 -26.78 9.95
C PRO A 576 -2.19 -26.37 9.98
N ALA A 577 -2.79 -26.24 8.77
CA ALA A 577 -4.19 -25.84 8.62
C ALA A 577 -5.15 -26.73 9.45
N GLY A 578 -6.14 -26.09 10.07
CA GLY A 578 -7.11 -26.76 10.96
C GLY A 578 -6.57 -27.09 12.37
N SER A 579 -5.33 -26.73 12.66
CA SER A 579 -4.76 -26.84 14.01
C SER A 579 -5.28 -25.72 14.90
N LEU A 580 -5.74 -26.05 16.10
CA LEU A 580 -6.08 -25.11 17.17
C LEU A 580 -4.92 -24.93 18.15
N ASN A 581 -3.69 -25.08 17.68
CA ASN A 581 -2.49 -24.94 18.50
C ASN A 581 -2.33 -23.48 18.94
N THR A 582 -2.43 -23.22 20.25
CA THR A 582 -2.24 -21.90 20.82
C THR A 582 -0.80 -21.37 20.70
N ASP A 583 0.19 -22.24 20.45
CA ASP A 583 1.56 -21.82 20.15
C ASP A 583 1.63 -21.03 18.83
N CYS A 584 0.59 -21.14 17.97
CA CYS A 584 0.43 -20.36 16.74
C CYS A 584 -0.29 -19.00 16.94
N MET A 585 -0.53 -18.58 18.19
CA MET A 585 -0.95 -17.21 18.50
C MET A 585 0.26 -16.28 18.35
N ALA A 586 0.29 -15.57 17.23
CA ALA A 586 1.50 -14.93 16.71
C ALA A 586 1.59 -13.43 16.99
N ALA A 587 0.46 -12.75 17.16
CA ALA A 587 0.43 -11.33 17.53
C ALA A 587 -0.89 -10.95 18.21
N PHE A 588 -0.82 -9.95 19.10
CA PHE A 588 -1.99 -9.31 19.70
C PHE A 588 -2.67 -8.37 18.68
N LEU A 589 -1.85 -7.52 18.02
CA LEU A 589 -2.29 -6.46 17.12
C LEU A 589 -1.20 -6.17 16.08
N GLY A 590 -1.57 -6.06 14.81
CA GLY A 590 -0.63 -5.76 13.74
C GLY A 590 -0.14 -4.31 13.75
N LEU A 591 -1.05 -3.34 13.61
CA LEU A 591 -0.73 -1.90 13.58
C LEU A 591 -1.71 -1.12 14.47
N TYR A 592 -1.17 -0.30 15.36
CA TYR A 592 -1.94 0.55 16.26
C TYR A 592 -1.59 2.04 16.04
N LEU A 593 -2.52 2.83 15.54
CA LEU A 593 -2.42 4.29 15.46
C LEU A 593 -3.08 4.89 16.70
N THR A 594 -2.28 5.49 17.59
CA THR A 594 -2.77 6.02 18.86
C THR A 594 -3.46 7.38 18.73
N GLU A 595 -4.22 7.80 19.74
CA GLU A 595 -5.06 9.01 19.72
C GLU A 595 -4.32 10.28 19.26
N GLY A 596 -3.10 10.50 19.75
CA GLY A 596 -2.28 11.67 19.45
C GLY A 596 -1.53 11.63 18.14
N SER A 597 -1.63 10.54 17.36
CA SER A 597 -0.84 10.35 16.14
C SER A 597 -1.46 10.97 14.89
N SER A 598 -0.65 11.15 13.85
CA SER A 598 -1.08 11.26 12.47
C SER A 598 -0.27 10.27 11.62
N ALA A 599 -0.78 9.87 10.45
CA ALA A 599 -0.05 8.89 9.65
C ALA A 599 -0.34 9.03 8.15
N TYR A 600 0.72 8.99 7.34
CA TYR A 600 0.63 8.78 5.91
C TYR A 600 1.10 7.34 5.59
N LEU A 601 0.15 6.46 5.28
CA LEU A 601 0.40 5.04 5.03
C LEU A 601 0.15 4.73 3.56
N GLU A 602 1.20 4.45 2.78
CA GLU A 602 1.10 4.18 1.34
C GLU A 602 1.73 2.84 1.00
N GLY A 603 0.94 1.97 0.36
CA GLY A 603 1.38 0.62 0.03
C GLY A 603 1.60 -0.26 1.26
N THR A 604 0.91 -0.01 2.36
CA THR A 604 1.00 -0.84 3.57
C THR A 604 0.24 -2.15 3.42
N TRP A 605 0.73 -3.19 4.05
CA TRP A 605 0.08 -4.50 4.10
C TRP A 605 0.24 -5.09 5.50
N VAL A 606 -0.88 -5.42 6.15
CA VAL A 606 -0.91 -6.09 7.45
C VAL A 606 -1.49 -7.47 7.23
N TRP A 607 -0.65 -8.49 7.13
CA TRP A 607 -1.02 -9.83 6.72
C TRP A 607 -0.68 -10.86 7.79
N THR A 608 -1.68 -11.62 8.22
CA THR A 608 -1.48 -12.89 8.91
C THR A 608 -1.44 -13.98 7.85
N ALA A 609 -0.34 -14.71 7.75
CA ALA A 609 -0.13 -15.68 6.69
C ALA A 609 -1.20 -16.79 6.73
N ASP A 610 -1.86 -17.01 5.62
CA ASP A 610 -2.81 -18.09 5.37
C ASP A 610 -2.13 -19.33 4.78
N HIS A 611 -0.92 -19.16 4.21
CA HIS A 611 -0.11 -20.22 3.63
C HIS A 611 1.38 -20.05 3.94
N ASP A 612 2.13 -21.12 3.82
CA ASP A 612 3.59 -21.12 4.01
C ASP A 612 4.28 -20.75 2.69
N MET A 613 4.99 -19.60 2.68
CA MET A 613 5.70 -19.10 1.50
C MET A 613 6.97 -19.89 1.15
N GLU A 614 7.46 -20.72 2.05
CA GLU A 614 8.58 -21.62 1.77
C GLU A 614 8.13 -23.03 1.37
N ASP A 615 6.83 -23.33 1.47
CA ASP A 615 6.28 -24.59 1.01
C ASP A 615 6.05 -24.58 -0.51
N PRO A 616 6.69 -25.49 -1.29
CA PRO A 616 6.50 -25.51 -2.75
C PRO A 616 5.05 -25.72 -3.21
N GLN A 617 4.17 -26.20 -2.35
CA GLN A 617 2.76 -26.41 -2.63
C GLN A 617 1.87 -25.29 -2.10
N LEU A 618 2.44 -24.28 -1.42
CA LEU A 618 1.72 -23.16 -0.82
C LEU A 618 0.56 -23.63 0.07
N ARG A 619 0.83 -24.67 0.90
CA ARG A 619 -0.21 -25.21 1.77
C ARG A 619 -0.63 -24.22 2.82
N GLN A 620 -1.92 -24.21 3.08
CA GLN A 620 -2.54 -23.38 4.08
C GLN A 620 -2.06 -23.70 5.49
N ILE A 621 -2.01 -22.69 6.35
CA ILE A 621 -1.60 -22.77 7.74
C ILE A 621 -2.62 -22.06 8.64
N SER A 622 -2.64 -22.40 9.94
CA SER A 622 -3.48 -21.77 10.94
C SER A 622 -2.63 -20.92 11.88
N ILE A 623 -2.48 -19.64 11.53
CA ILE A 623 -1.82 -18.63 12.39
C ILE A 623 -2.89 -17.70 12.94
N PHE A 624 -2.75 -17.31 14.20
CA PHE A 624 -3.71 -16.45 14.87
C PHE A 624 -3.07 -15.09 15.22
N THR A 625 -3.54 -14.04 14.58
CA THR A 625 -3.34 -12.65 14.98
C THR A 625 -4.67 -12.14 15.52
N GLY A 626 -4.68 -11.52 16.69
CA GLY A 626 -5.93 -11.05 17.27
C GLY A 626 -6.58 -9.95 16.44
N ARG A 627 -5.83 -8.90 16.10
CA ARG A 627 -6.33 -7.66 15.52
C ARG A 627 -5.41 -7.23 14.38
N GLY A 628 -5.99 -6.74 13.28
CA GLY A 628 -5.25 -6.23 12.12
C GLY A 628 -4.73 -4.82 12.36
N VAL A 629 -5.58 -3.81 12.10
CA VAL A 629 -5.29 -2.39 12.27
C VAL A 629 -6.29 -1.78 13.24
N LEU A 630 -5.81 -1.16 14.31
CA LEU A 630 -6.60 -0.30 15.19
C LEU A 630 -6.18 1.16 14.98
N SER A 631 -7.12 2.04 14.68
CA SER A 631 -6.89 3.48 14.70
C SER A 631 -7.77 4.16 15.74
N GLU A 632 -7.13 4.86 16.66
CA GLU A 632 -7.73 5.81 17.58
C GLU A 632 -7.26 7.23 17.28
N SER A 633 -6.54 7.41 16.15
CA SER A 633 -5.94 8.68 15.75
C SER A 633 -7.00 9.75 15.46
N LEU A 634 -6.77 10.95 15.95
CA LEU A 634 -7.56 12.13 15.60
C LEU A 634 -7.11 12.76 14.27
N GLY A 635 -6.12 12.15 13.62
CA GLY A 635 -5.67 12.50 12.27
C GLY A 635 -4.79 13.76 12.20
N PRO A 636 -4.42 14.14 10.98
CA PRO A 636 -4.85 13.52 9.72
C PRO A 636 -4.22 12.13 9.48
N VAL A 637 -5.02 11.24 8.90
CA VAL A 637 -4.54 9.93 8.47
C VAL A 637 -4.89 9.69 7.00
N TRP A 638 -3.89 9.31 6.20
CA TRP A 638 -4.07 8.78 4.85
C TRP A 638 -3.68 7.31 4.86
N MET A 639 -4.59 6.46 4.44
CA MET A 639 -4.41 5.02 4.51
C MET A 639 -4.69 4.39 3.14
N ILE A 640 -3.67 3.77 2.58
CA ILE A 640 -3.72 3.05 1.32
C ILE A 640 -3.06 1.71 1.54
N GLY A 641 -3.86 0.64 1.65
CA GLY A 641 -3.32 -0.66 1.96
C GLY A 641 -4.36 -1.72 2.22
N THR A 642 -3.89 -2.87 2.69
CA THR A 642 -4.69 -4.05 2.98
C THR A 642 -4.42 -4.58 4.38
N ALA A 643 -5.43 -5.25 4.99
CA ALA A 643 -5.26 -5.96 6.25
C ALA A 643 -6.08 -7.26 6.20
N GLU A 644 -5.42 -8.40 6.44
CA GLU A 644 -5.98 -9.71 6.14
C GLU A 644 -5.74 -10.72 7.26
N HIS A 645 -6.76 -11.57 7.47
CA HIS A 645 -6.77 -12.80 8.26
C HIS A 645 -6.59 -12.63 9.78
N ALA A 646 -6.86 -11.44 10.33
CA ALA A 646 -6.91 -11.27 11.77
C ALA A 646 -8.22 -11.81 12.37
N THR A 647 -8.14 -12.36 13.57
CA THR A 647 -9.22 -13.15 14.22
C THR A 647 -10.44 -12.32 14.62
N LEU A 648 -10.25 -11.08 15.09
CA LEU A 648 -11.33 -10.22 15.56
C LEU A 648 -11.79 -9.22 14.49
N TYR A 649 -10.82 -8.51 13.90
CA TYR A 649 -11.10 -7.53 12.86
C TYR A 649 -9.85 -7.24 12.01
N GLN A 650 -10.08 -6.85 10.76
CA GLN A 650 -9.01 -6.39 9.90
C GLN A 650 -8.73 -4.91 10.12
N TYR A 651 -9.79 -4.08 10.17
CA TYR A 651 -9.71 -2.66 10.53
C TYR A 651 -10.73 -2.34 11.62
N ASN A 652 -10.29 -1.60 12.64
CA ASN A 652 -11.16 -0.98 13.63
C ASN A 652 -10.79 0.49 13.81
N LEU A 653 -11.75 1.38 13.56
CA LEU A 653 -11.65 2.81 13.84
C LEU A 653 -12.48 3.11 15.07
N ASN A 654 -11.84 3.55 16.14
CA ASN A 654 -12.52 3.88 17.39
C ASN A 654 -12.14 5.27 17.86
N LYS A 655 -13.11 6.16 17.97
CA LYS A 655 -12.92 7.58 18.28
C LYS A 655 -11.94 8.26 17.33
N ALA A 656 -11.82 7.70 16.12
CA ALA A 656 -10.91 8.18 15.10
C ALA A 656 -11.51 9.38 14.36
N GLU A 657 -10.65 10.31 13.92
CA GLU A 657 -11.07 11.49 13.17
C GLU A 657 -10.18 11.75 11.97
N ASN A 658 -10.73 12.42 10.96
CA ASN A 658 -9.97 12.96 9.82
C ASN A 658 -9.15 11.88 9.09
N HIS A 659 -9.82 10.80 8.65
CA HIS A 659 -9.21 9.73 7.88
C HIS A 659 -9.64 9.79 6.41
N TRP A 660 -8.66 9.72 5.52
CA TRP A 660 -8.82 9.40 4.12
C TRP A 660 -8.32 7.97 3.88
N ILE A 661 -9.20 7.07 3.46
CA ILE A 661 -8.87 5.68 3.15
C ILE A 661 -9.04 5.50 1.65
N GLY A 662 -7.91 5.46 0.94
CA GLY A 662 -7.87 5.48 -0.54
C GLY A 662 -8.19 4.17 -1.20
N LEU A 663 -8.04 3.06 -0.50
CA LEU A 663 -8.64 1.74 -0.70
C LEU A 663 -8.27 0.89 0.49
N ALA A 664 -9.28 0.26 1.10
CA ALA A 664 -9.07 -0.80 2.07
C ALA A 664 -9.49 -2.13 1.46
N GLN A 665 -8.59 -3.12 1.47
CA GLN A 665 -8.92 -4.49 1.08
C GLN A 665 -8.72 -5.41 2.27
N THR A 666 -9.64 -6.35 2.44
CA THR A 666 -9.58 -7.34 3.52
C THR A 666 -9.98 -8.73 3.04
N GLU A 667 -9.38 -9.72 3.67
CA GLU A 667 -9.89 -11.09 3.67
C GLU A 667 -10.04 -11.57 5.10
N THR A 668 -11.17 -12.21 5.42
CA THR A 668 -11.38 -12.79 6.73
C THR A 668 -10.67 -14.13 6.88
N PRO A 669 -10.36 -14.60 8.11
CA PRO A 669 -9.56 -15.81 8.32
C PRO A 669 -10.19 -17.07 7.68
N TYR A 670 -9.40 -17.89 7.05
CA TYR A 670 -9.86 -19.07 6.31
C TYR A 670 -10.35 -20.20 7.22
N TYR A 671 -9.88 -20.24 8.48
CA TYR A 671 -10.30 -21.22 9.48
C TYR A 671 -11.67 -20.92 10.09
N GLN A 672 -12.16 -19.66 10.03
CA GLN A 672 -13.43 -19.32 10.68
C GLN A 672 -14.60 -20.15 10.14
N PRO A 673 -15.63 -20.50 10.91
CA PRO A 673 -15.81 -20.18 12.32
C PRO A 673 -15.23 -21.27 13.27
N ILE A 674 -14.12 -21.91 12.95
CA ILE A 674 -13.46 -22.93 13.78
C ILE A 674 -11.96 -22.58 13.94
N PRO A 675 -11.59 -21.86 15.03
CA PRO A 675 -12.44 -21.37 16.12
C PRO A 675 -13.33 -20.19 15.71
N GLN A 676 -14.41 -20.01 16.43
CA GLN A 676 -15.27 -18.83 16.33
C GLN A 676 -14.58 -17.66 17.04
N ALA A 677 -14.63 -16.46 16.44
CA ALA A 677 -14.12 -15.27 17.11
C ALA A 677 -14.85 -15.02 18.44
N PRO A 678 -14.15 -14.52 19.48
CA PRO A 678 -12.77 -14.02 19.47
C PRO A 678 -11.70 -15.09 19.67
N ALA A 679 -12.06 -16.38 19.86
CA ALA A 679 -11.08 -17.44 20.15
C ALA A 679 -10.05 -17.59 19.01
N PRO A 680 -8.75 -17.83 19.34
CA PRO A 680 -8.23 -18.18 20.67
C PRO A 680 -7.93 -16.97 21.58
N PHE A 681 -8.19 -15.73 21.15
CA PHE A 681 -7.99 -14.52 21.96
C PHE A 681 -9.17 -14.22 22.87
N SER A 682 -8.92 -13.34 23.85
CA SER A 682 -9.95 -12.77 24.72
C SER A 682 -10.28 -11.35 24.29
N ILE A 683 -11.53 -10.93 24.55
CA ILE A 683 -11.95 -9.54 24.37
C ILE A 683 -11.18 -8.64 25.34
N ASN A 684 -10.63 -7.57 24.82
CA ASN A 684 -9.94 -6.55 25.60
C ASN A 684 -10.52 -5.15 25.32
N SER A 685 -11.32 -4.65 26.25
CA SER A 685 -12.01 -3.36 26.12
C SER A 685 -11.05 -2.16 26.04
N LYS A 686 -9.80 -2.29 26.50
CA LYS A 686 -8.78 -1.24 26.36
C LYS A 686 -8.41 -0.99 24.91
N TYR A 687 -8.56 -2.02 24.06
CA TYR A 687 -8.28 -1.94 22.62
C TYR A 687 -9.57 -1.91 21.78
N SER A 688 -10.67 -1.51 22.41
CA SER A 688 -11.95 -1.24 21.74
C SER A 688 -12.48 -2.42 20.91
N ASP A 689 -12.26 -3.64 21.40
CA ASP A 689 -12.70 -4.84 20.69
C ASP A 689 -14.20 -4.88 20.48
N PRO A 690 -14.66 -5.31 19.30
CA PRO A 690 -16.08 -5.58 19.05
C PRO A 690 -16.58 -6.74 19.91
N THR A 691 -17.88 -6.78 20.13
CA THR A 691 -18.54 -7.91 20.77
C THR A 691 -18.88 -8.99 19.76
N PHE A 692 -18.79 -10.25 20.19
CA PHE A 692 -19.14 -11.42 19.39
C PHE A 692 -20.20 -12.24 20.10
N ASP A 693 -21.10 -12.85 19.36
CA ASP A 693 -22.13 -13.77 19.84
C ASP A 693 -22.30 -14.96 18.88
N ALA A 694 -23.27 -15.81 19.10
CA ALA A 694 -23.50 -16.99 18.26
C ALA A 694 -23.89 -16.64 16.81
N THR A 695 -24.36 -15.41 16.56
CA THR A 695 -24.75 -14.92 15.22
C THR A 695 -23.62 -14.18 14.53
N HIS A 696 -22.74 -13.55 15.34
CA HIS A 696 -21.62 -12.71 14.88
C HIS A 696 -20.32 -13.27 15.44
N GLY A 697 -19.96 -14.46 15.03
CA GLY A 697 -18.78 -15.17 15.50
C GLY A 697 -17.65 -15.23 14.47
N GLU A 698 -17.76 -14.45 13.41
CA GLU A 698 -16.70 -14.29 12.39
C GLU A 698 -16.02 -12.93 12.54
N ALA A 699 -14.80 -12.83 12.03
CA ALA A 699 -13.98 -11.61 12.05
C ALA A 699 -14.62 -10.47 11.24
N TRP A 700 -14.59 -9.26 11.78
CA TRP A 700 -15.01 -8.08 11.04
C TRP A 700 -13.97 -7.67 10.00
N ALA A 701 -14.41 -7.35 8.79
CA ALA A 701 -13.56 -6.73 7.78
C ALA A 701 -13.24 -5.28 8.19
N PHE A 702 -14.29 -4.51 8.47
CA PHE A 702 -14.17 -3.11 8.83
C PHE A 702 -15.16 -2.77 9.95
N TYR A 703 -14.68 -2.18 11.04
CA TYR A 703 -15.50 -1.83 12.20
C TYR A 703 -15.28 -0.37 12.58
N VAL A 704 -16.33 0.42 12.74
CA VAL A 704 -16.26 1.85 13.03
C VAL A 704 -17.11 2.17 14.25
N GLN A 705 -16.48 2.83 15.23
CA GLN A 705 -17.12 3.21 16.48
C GLN A 705 -16.77 4.65 16.82
N SER A 706 -17.77 5.47 17.16
CA SER A 706 -17.60 6.84 17.71
C SER A 706 -16.57 7.65 16.95
N SER A 707 -16.60 7.59 15.61
CA SER A 707 -15.58 8.18 14.73
C SER A 707 -16.20 9.21 13.78
N TRP A 708 -15.44 10.24 13.41
CA TRP A 708 -15.95 11.38 12.63
C TRP A 708 -15.01 11.79 11.51
N SER A 709 -15.57 12.39 10.47
CA SER A 709 -14.79 12.87 9.32
C SER A 709 -13.97 11.74 8.67
N ILE A 710 -14.58 10.57 8.54
CA ILE A 710 -13.96 9.41 7.90
C ILE A 710 -14.49 9.32 6.46
N THR A 711 -13.60 9.13 5.50
CA THR A 711 -13.94 8.81 4.12
C THR A 711 -13.28 7.50 3.71
N LEU A 712 -14.10 6.50 3.37
CA LEU A 712 -13.67 5.29 2.68
C LEU A 712 -13.96 5.48 1.18
N PHE A 713 -12.92 5.63 0.38
CA PHE A 713 -13.00 5.85 -1.07
C PHE A 713 -12.40 4.66 -1.83
N GLY A 714 -13.15 3.58 -1.85
CA GLY A 714 -12.78 2.26 -2.33
C GLY A 714 -12.65 1.25 -1.20
N GLY A 715 -13.38 0.14 -1.31
CA GLY A 715 -13.33 -0.98 -0.36
C GLY A 715 -13.50 -2.31 -1.07
N GLY A 716 -12.67 -3.29 -0.70
CA GLY A 716 -12.80 -4.66 -1.12
C GLY A 716 -12.81 -5.56 0.11
N PHE A 717 -13.99 -6.02 0.52
CA PHE A 717 -14.15 -6.79 1.75
C PHE A 717 -14.64 -8.19 1.41
N TYR A 718 -13.80 -9.20 1.69
CA TYR A 718 -14.03 -10.55 1.19
C TYR A 718 -14.07 -11.58 2.33
N SER A 719 -14.98 -12.52 2.19
CA SER A 719 -15.06 -13.75 2.98
C SER A 719 -15.20 -14.93 2.02
N PHE A 720 -14.11 -15.67 1.80
CA PHE A 720 -14.08 -16.74 0.81
C PHE A 720 -14.26 -18.13 1.42
N PHE A 721 -14.04 -18.26 2.74
CA PHE A 721 -13.90 -19.56 3.35
C PHE A 721 -14.78 -19.73 4.60
N GLN A 722 -15.24 -20.96 4.79
CA GLN A 722 -15.65 -21.49 6.09
C GLN A 722 -14.88 -22.79 6.32
N ASN A 723 -14.06 -22.83 7.40
CA ASN A 723 -13.20 -23.95 7.73
C ASN A 723 -12.43 -24.49 6.50
N TYR A 724 -11.73 -23.57 5.82
CA TYR A 724 -10.94 -23.83 4.61
C TYR A 724 -11.72 -24.28 3.36
N SER A 725 -13.08 -24.23 3.39
CA SER A 725 -13.91 -24.57 2.27
C SER A 725 -14.51 -23.33 1.61
N THR A 726 -14.43 -23.22 0.29
CA THR A 726 -15.04 -22.14 -0.50
C THR A 726 -16.49 -22.42 -0.89
N ALA A 727 -17.09 -23.52 -0.44
CA ALA A 727 -18.47 -23.92 -0.81
C ALA A 727 -19.53 -22.88 -0.41
N CYS A 728 -19.26 -22.06 0.60
CA CYS A 728 -20.14 -20.99 1.08
C CYS A 728 -20.27 -19.82 0.09
N VAL A 729 -19.27 -19.57 -0.78
CA VAL A 729 -19.27 -18.42 -1.71
C VAL A 729 -20.46 -18.47 -2.67
N ALA A 730 -20.76 -19.64 -3.22
CA ALA A 730 -21.84 -19.79 -4.19
C ALA A 730 -23.25 -19.48 -3.61
N ASN A 731 -23.39 -19.60 -2.31
CA ASN A 731 -24.65 -19.34 -1.58
C ASN A 731 -24.66 -18.03 -0.82
N VAL A 732 -23.56 -17.25 -0.86
CA VAL A 732 -23.39 -16.00 -0.13
C VAL A 732 -23.54 -16.20 1.39
N THR A 733 -22.95 -17.28 1.92
CA THR A 733 -23.13 -17.72 3.31
C THR A 733 -21.81 -17.91 4.06
N CYS A 734 -20.69 -17.36 3.54
CA CYS A 734 -19.43 -17.49 4.24
C CYS A 734 -19.40 -16.72 5.56
N GLN A 735 -20.15 -15.61 5.61
CA GLN A 735 -20.25 -14.76 6.78
C GLN A 735 -21.57 -13.99 6.80
N ASN A 736 -22.09 -13.66 7.97
CA ASN A 736 -23.32 -12.87 8.06
C ASN A 736 -23.06 -11.38 7.77
N GLN A 737 -22.07 -10.77 8.37
CA GLN A 737 -21.76 -9.33 8.27
C GLN A 737 -20.27 -9.09 8.14
N LEU A 738 -19.86 -8.14 7.29
CA LEU A 738 -18.46 -7.78 7.08
C LEU A 738 -18.07 -6.40 7.61
N PHE A 739 -18.94 -5.40 7.40
CA PHE A 739 -18.67 -4.01 7.70
C PHE A 739 -19.70 -3.46 8.66
N ASN A 740 -19.29 -2.97 9.82
CA ASN A 740 -20.19 -2.37 10.81
C ASN A 740 -19.81 -0.92 11.12
N ILE A 741 -20.84 -0.07 11.26
CA ILE A 741 -20.72 1.32 11.66
C ILE A 741 -21.71 1.54 12.80
N ASP A 742 -21.29 2.16 13.91
CA ASP A 742 -22.22 2.50 14.99
C ASP A 742 -23.08 3.72 14.65
N ASP A 743 -24.15 3.95 15.43
CA ASP A 743 -25.06 5.06 15.21
C ASP A 743 -24.45 6.44 15.47
N PHE A 744 -23.30 6.51 16.12
CA PHE A 744 -22.66 7.77 16.52
C PHE A 744 -21.62 8.25 15.50
N SER A 745 -21.13 7.37 14.64
CA SER A 745 -20.07 7.71 13.69
C SER A 745 -20.59 8.46 12.46
N THR A 746 -19.77 9.39 11.94
CA THR A 746 -19.98 10.01 10.64
C THR A 746 -18.90 9.55 9.67
N ILE A 747 -19.29 8.70 8.75
CA ILE A 747 -18.42 8.17 7.70
C ILE A 747 -19.16 8.24 6.36
N GLN A 748 -18.41 8.55 5.32
CA GLN A 748 -18.84 8.49 3.94
C GLN A 748 -18.16 7.32 3.25
N VAL A 749 -18.94 6.48 2.58
CA VAL A 749 -18.47 5.24 1.97
C VAL A 749 -18.76 5.27 0.48
N TYR A 750 -17.73 5.05 -0.34
CA TYR A 750 -17.83 5.04 -1.80
C TYR A 750 -17.13 3.81 -2.37
N GLY A 751 -17.76 3.17 -3.36
CA GLY A 751 -17.13 2.13 -4.17
C GLY A 751 -16.73 0.89 -3.40
N VAL A 752 -17.68 0.22 -2.73
CA VAL A 752 -17.42 -1.01 -1.99
C VAL A 752 -17.82 -2.23 -2.78
N SER A 753 -16.91 -3.20 -2.83
CA SER A 753 -17.12 -4.54 -3.37
C SER A 753 -16.97 -5.59 -2.29
N THR A 754 -17.83 -6.61 -2.29
CA THR A 754 -17.76 -7.72 -1.32
C THR A 754 -17.92 -9.07 -2.00
N VAL A 755 -17.54 -10.12 -1.31
CA VAL A 755 -17.78 -11.51 -1.70
C VAL A 755 -18.13 -12.33 -0.47
N GLY A 756 -19.21 -13.12 -0.56
CA GLY A 756 -19.51 -14.20 0.36
C GLY A 756 -20.18 -13.79 1.67
N THR A 757 -20.76 -12.60 1.76
CA THR A 757 -21.43 -12.11 2.97
C THR A 757 -22.93 -11.91 2.73
N GLU A 758 -23.75 -12.17 3.73
CA GLU A 758 -25.17 -11.84 3.66
C GLU A 758 -25.38 -10.32 3.63
N PHE A 759 -24.69 -9.57 4.52
CA PHE A 759 -24.77 -8.12 4.59
C PHE A 759 -23.41 -7.47 4.33
N GLN A 760 -23.33 -6.66 3.28
CA GLN A 760 -22.17 -5.88 2.92
C GLN A 760 -21.86 -4.78 3.94
N LEU A 761 -22.91 -4.17 4.51
CA LEU A 761 -22.81 -3.12 5.51
C LEU A 761 -23.92 -3.26 6.55
N SER A 762 -23.58 -2.99 7.79
CA SER A 762 -24.43 -3.03 8.97
C SER A 762 -24.33 -1.72 9.74
N VAL A 763 -25.40 -1.37 10.47
CA VAL A 763 -25.42 -0.28 11.45
C VAL A 763 -25.81 -0.86 12.79
N ASP A 764 -25.02 -0.60 13.85
CA ASP A 764 -25.20 -1.21 15.18
C ASP A 764 -25.37 -2.73 15.11
N GLN A 765 -24.53 -3.39 14.31
CA GLN A 765 -24.54 -4.84 14.06
C GLN A 765 -25.86 -5.38 13.51
N LYS A 766 -26.66 -4.50 12.88
CA LYS A 766 -27.87 -4.89 12.15
C LYS A 766 -27.64 -4.71 10.67
N GLY A 767 -27.78 -5.79 9.90
CA GLY A 767 -27.60 -5.77 8.46
C GLY A 767 -28.47 -4.72 7.77
N VAL A 768 -27.85 -3.87 6.94
CA VAL A 768 -28.52 -2.80 6.19
C VAL A 768 -28.47 -3.06 4.70
N ILE A 769 -27.26 -3.32 4.14
CA ILE A 769 -27.09 -3.55 2.71
C ILE A 769 -26.89 -5.04 2.49
N ASN A 770 -27.89 -5.69 1.86
CA ASN A 770 -27.79 -7.09 1.50
C ASN A 770 -26.94 -7.27 0.23
N GLU A 771 -25.99 -8.20 0.24
CA GLU A 771 -25.09 -8.44 -0.87
C GLU A 771 -25.84 -8.81 -2.16
N THR A 772 -26.88 -9.60 -2.08
CA THR A 772 -27.66 -10.03 -3.25
C THR A 772 -28.43 -8.91 -3.94
N SER A 773 -28.54 -7.73 -3.31
CA SER A 773 -29.13 -6.53 -3.91
C SER A 773 -28.18 -5.81 -4.90
N ASN A 774 -26.91 -6.19 -4.92
CA ASN A 774 -25.86 -5.49 -5.69
C ASN A 774 -25.07 -6.41 -6.65
N PRO A 775 -25.72 -7.21 -7.50
CA PRO A 775 -25.04 -8.16 -8.37
C PRO A 775 -24.24 -7.43 -9.47
N THR A 776 -22.92 -7.59 -9.51
CA THR A 776 -22.04 -7.00 -10.53
C THR A 776 -21.14 -8.01 -11.25
N GLY A 777 -21.06 -9.22 -10.76
CA GLY A 777 -20.20 -10.26 -11.33
C GLY A 777 -19.92 -11.37 -10.34
N PHE A 778 -18.67 -11.72 -10.18
CA PHE A 778 -18.22 -12.61 -9.08
C PHE A 778 -18.32 -11.88 -7.73
N GLN A 779 -17.90 -10.64 -7.68
CA GLN A 779 -18.08 -9.73 -6.56
C GLN A 779 -19.44 -8.98 -6.68
N GLN A 780 -19.88 -8.41 -5.57
CA GLN A 780 -21.09 -7.62 -5.47
C GLN A 780 -20.73 -6.18 -5.04
N SER A 781 -21.18 -5.17 -5.77
CA SER A 781 -20.70 -3.79 -5.54
C SER A 781 -21.80 -2.76 -5.44
N PHE A 782 -21.68 -1.82 -4.49
CA PHE A 782 -22.52 -0.63 -4.41
C PHE A 782 -21.67 0.65 -4.55
N ALA A 783 -22.31 1.72 -5.08
CA ALA A 783 -21.61 2.96 -5.39
C ALA A 783 -21.33 3.81 -4.16
N ALA A 784 -22.33 3.97 -3.28
CA ALA A 784 -22.12 4.75 -2.07
C ALA A 784 -23.10 4.38 -0.95
N TRP A 785 -22.66 4.60 0.28
CA TRP A 785 -23.51 4.66 1.47
C TRP A 785 -23.24 5.99 2.20
N LEU A 786 -24.29 6.75 2.44
CA LEU A 786 -24.23 8.11 2.96
C LEU A 786 -25.12 8.24 4.21
N ARG A 787 -24.59 8.81 5.27
CA ARG A 787 -25.29 9.14 6.49
C ARG A 787 -24.73 10.41 7.11
N TRP A 788 -25.64 11.27 7.60
CA TRP A 788 -25.32 12.55 8.22
C TRP A 788 -25.41 12.47 9.73
#